data_0c0b17537cc7cda4a9b8dfcea3a42b73
#
_entry.id   0c0b17537cc7cda4a9b8dfcea3a42b73
#
_cell.length_a   1.000
_cell.length_b   1.000
_cell.length_c   1.000
_cell.angle_alpha   90.00
_cell.angle_beta   90.00
_cell.angle_gamma   90.00
#
_symmetry.space_group_name_H-M   'P 1'
#
loop_
_entity.id
_entity.type
_entity.pdbx_description
1 polymer ?
#
loop_
_entity_poly.entity_id
_entity_poly.type
_entity_poly.pdbx_seq_one_letter_code
_entity_poly.pdbx_strand_id
1 'polypeptide(L)'
;MNAAPAHPGAKRRRRALMLSAAAILVAALVAGWFIASKDRQPTLGGHPASLPGIYPVPQRASASSGPSVPLNGRVYIVAPPGTDQPSLAAVQDLVKASGGTGEVVATVDDPADGSSAVYLGTSEGSSAGTMLKELGRDNADSNQEALKRAEGYAMATGTSGGIPTAVLAGSDADGLFHAVQTLRQVLKDGSVPPIRVSDWPLMETRGVIEGFYGTPWSHQARLDIIEFAARQKMNTYIYSPKDDPLLRDKWRTLYSDQELTELQELIDTATANHIRFTYALSPGIDVCYSRDADLEDAITKLESLYSLGVRSFVIPLDDIATKVQCSEDVKEFGSGQANLAKAQASFLNELNQRFTTGKQGVQPLETVPTFYSGSGSTPYKKELGRALDPGIVVQWTGEDVVSHRITRDSAETARRSYGTQGAPRDLVIWDNYPVNDFSQDHLFLAPLIGRDADLHQSLRGVVTNPMIQPYLSLPAIFNYADYSWNGPAYNPQKSMDAALAQVSGPDPDVQAAVKAFVDLNQDWQDDELTPSAPALRRDIDQFWSDYDAGRSPSGGLQARAGLLERLPELLPKMAAPGFADDATHWAAAAGEYGRGVTAALSMLDAAKKGDSAAVADGRKNVQAALASAGAKTQPTLDLGVVTPVLGDSELKTFLEKALKTVPPN
;
A
#
# COMPACT_ATOMS: atom_id res chain seq x y z
N MET A 1 -39.11 1.21 -67.16
CA MET A 1 -38.02 0.99 -68.14
C MET A 1 -36.70 1.23 -67.45
N ASN A 2 -35.87 0.20 -67.53
CA ASN A 2 -34.61 0.02 -66.78
C ASN A 2 -33.54 1.05 -67.11
N ALA A 3 -32.82 1.48 -66.07
CA ALA A 3 -31.42 1.91 -66.20
C ALA A 3 -30.63 1.31 -65.06
N ALA A 4 -29.56 0.58 -65.42
CA ALA A 4 -28.69 -0.22 -64.59
C ALA A 4 -27.70 0.64 -63.75
N PRO A 5 -27.14 0.10 -62.63
CA PRO A 5 -26.31 0.87 -61.70
C PRO A 5 -24.83 0.88 -62.11
N ALA A 6 -24.17 2.02 -61.92
CA ALA A 6 -22.74 2.22 -62.15
C ALA A 6 -21.89 1.66 -61.00
N HIS A 7 -20.79 1.01 -61.31
CA HIS A 7 -19.83 0.35 -60.40
C HIS A 7 -19.10 1.34 -59.45
N PRO A 8 -18.96 1.02 -58.14
CA PRO A 8 -18.27 1.84 -57.17
C PRO A 8 -16.82 1.34 -56.97
N GLY A 9 -15.94 1.47 -57.95
CA GLY A 9 -14.54 1.00 -57.84
C GLY A 9 -13.48 2.09 -57.62
N ALA A 10 -13.76 3.34 -57.97
CA ALA A 10 -12.73 4.37 -58.05
C ALA A 10 -12.61 5.27 -56.78
N LYS A 11 -13.62 5.30 -55.96
CA LYS A 11 -13.58 6.15 -54.73
C LYS A 11 -12.93 5.48 -53.52
N ARG A 12 -12.80 4.16 -53.48
CA ARG A 12 -12.14 3.44 -52.36
C ARG A 12 -10.59 3.54 -52.43
N ARG A 13 -9.96 3.59 -53.58
CA ARG A 13 -8.49 3.68 -53.69
C ARG A 13 -7.93 5.07 -53.28
N ARG A 14 -8.66 6.16 -53.52
CA ARG A 14 -8.22 7.51 -53.07
C ARG A 14 -8.39 7.75 -51.55
N ARG A 15 -9.38 7.13 -50.89
CA ARG A 15 -9.50 7.20 -49.45
C ARG A 15 -8.48 6.34 -48.70
N ALA A 16 -8.11 5.19 -49.21
CA ALA A 16 -7.05 4.35 -48.63
C ALA A 16 -5.67 5.02 -48.70
N LEU A 17 -5.35 5.73 -49.77
CA LEU A 17 -4.08 6.46 -49.92
C LEU A 17 -4.01 7.72 -49.02
N MET A 18 -5.12 8.40 -48.78
CA MET A 18 -5.15 9.54 -47.85
C MET A 18 -5.09 9.11 -46.39
N LEU A 19 -5.67 7.97 -46.02
CA LEU A 19 -5.57 7.40 -44.68
C LEU A 19 -4.18 6.88 -44.36
N SER A 20 -3.47 6.32 -45.33
CA SER A 20 -2.09 5.88 -45.17
C SER A 20 -1.11 7.06 -45.03
N ALA A 21 -1.30 8.17 -45.75
CA ALA A 21 -0.47 9.36 -45.59
C ALA A 21 -0.74 10.09 -44.26
N ALA A 22 -1.98 10.12 -43.77
CA ALA A 22 -2.31 10.68 -42.46
C ALA A 22 -1.74 9.85 -41.32
N ALA A 23 -1.77 8.52 -41.42
CA ALA A 23 -1.20 7.62 -40.41
C ALA A 23 0.33 7.74 -40.31
N ILE A 24 1.02 7.93 -41.45
CA ILE A 24 2.48 8.14 -41.46
C ILE A 24 2.85 9.52 -40.91
N LEU A 25 2.03 10.56 -41.14
CA LEU A 25 2.28 11.89 -40.57
C LEU A 25 2.01 11.93 -39.06
N VAL A 26 1.00 11.22 -38.58
CA VAL A 26 0.71 11.08 -37.14
C VAL A 26 1.78 10.25 -36.44
N ALA A 27 2.26 9.17 -37.08
CA ALA A 27 3.37 8.38 -36.54
C ALA A 27 4.69 9.16 -36.48
N ALA A 28 4.96 10.02 -37.49
CA ALA A 28 6.14 10.89 -37.47
C ALA A 28 6.02 12.03 -36.45
N LEU A 29 4.83 12.57 -36.21
CA LEU A 29 4.59 13.58 -35.20
C LEU A 29 4.63 12.98 -33.78
N VAL A 30 4.11 11.77 -33.57
CA VAL A 30 4.20 11.04 -32.29
C VAL A 30 5.64 10.61 -32.03
N ALA A 31 6.40 10.12 -33.02
CA ALA A 31 7.82 9.82 -32.88
C ALA A 31 8.68 11.08 -32.67
N GLY A 32 8.36 12.20 -33.32
CA GLY A 32 9.00 13.49 -33.08
C GLY A 32 8.67 14.04 -31.66
N TRP A 33 7.45 13.82 -31.14
CA TRP A 33 7.06 14.21 -29.80
C TRP A 33 7.74 13.34 -28.72
N PHE A 34 7.88 12.03 -28.97
CA PHE A 34 8.64 11.13 -28.09
C PHE A 34 10.15 11.43 -28.07
N ILE A 35 10.71 11.94 -29.16
CA ILE A 35 12.13 12.34 -29.21
C ILE A 35 12.31 13.74 -28.55
N ALA A 36 11.38 14.65 -28.73
CA ALA A 36 11.41 15.99 -28.12
C ALA A 36 11.01 16.01 -26.63
N SER A 37 10.27 15.01 -26.15
CA SER A 37 9.94 14.87 -24.74
C SER A 37 11.03 14.16 -23.89
N LYS A 38 12.02 13.54 -24.52
CA LYS A 38 13.16 12.95 -23.81
C LYS A 38 14.11 13.97 -23.18
N ASP A 39 14.09 15.24 -23.64
CA ASP A 39 15.01 16.27 -23.15
C ASP A 39 14.40 17.29 -22.20
N ARG A 40 13.17 17.05 -21.69
CA ARG A 40 12.52 17.87 -20.66
C ARG A 40 11.94 17.06 -19.51
N GLN A 41 12.67 16.07 -19.02
CA GLN A 41 12.54 15.73 -17.62
C GLN A 41 13.30 16.81 -16.83
N PRO A 42 12.68 17.46 -15.83
CA PRO A 42 13.48 18.16 -14.84
C PRO A 42 14.43 17.10 -14.29
N THR A 43 15.72 17.38 -14.32
CA THR A 43 16.74 16.60 -13.63
C THR A 43 16.44 16.68 -12.13
N LEU A 44 15.47 15.89 -11.67
CA LEU A 44 15.32 15.53 -10.28
C LEU A 44 16.63 14.82 -9.92
N GLY A 45 17.32 15.37 -8.95
CA GLY A 45 18.66 14.98 -8.56
C GLY A 45 18.81 13.46 -8.52
N GLY A 46 19.65 12.96 -9.41
CA GLY A 46 19.93 11.53 -9.46
C GLY A 46 20.42 11.06 -8.12
N HIS A 47 19.84 9.98 -7.59
CA HIS A 47 20.40 9.28 -6.45
C HIS A 47 21.85 8.95 -6.77
N PRO A 48 22.83 9.34 -5.94
CA PRO A 48 24.18 8.85 -6.11
C PRO A 48 24.11 7.31 -6.01
N ALA A 49 24.73 6.63 -6.97
CA ALA A 49 24.67 5.17 -7.13
C ALA A 49 25.23 4.32 -5.94
N SER A 50 25.49 4.97 -4.80
CA SER A 50 26.11 4.36 -3.61
C SER A 50 25.30 4.46 -2.32
N LEU A 51 24.12 5.09 -2.31
CA LEU A 51 23.29 5.13 -1.10
C LEU A 51 22.44 3.87 -1.00
N PRO A 52 22.27 3.29 0.22
CA PRO A 52 21.26 2.26 0.44
C PRO A 52 19.88 2.81 0.02
N GLY A 53 19.04 1.96 -0.56
CA GLY A 53 17.67 2.33 -0.89
C GLY A 53 16.92 2.73 0.39
N ILE A 54 16.53 3.99 0.49
CA ILE A 54 15.68 4.48 1.57
C ILE A 54 14.24 4.48 1.06
N TYR A 55 13.34 3.87 1.81
CA TYR A 55 11.92 3.82 1.50
C TYR A 55 11.08 4.23 2.72
N PRO A 56 10.04 5.00 2.54
CA PRO A 56 9.67 5.74 1.33
C PRO A 56 10.82 6.55 0.74
N VAL A 57 10.81 6.72 -0.61
CA VAL A 57 11.87 7.47 -1.30
C VAL A 57 11.89 8.92 -0.82
N PRO A 58 12.99 9.39 -0.21
CA PRO A 58 13.04 10.73 0.36
C PRO A 58 13.03 11.83 -0.70
N GLN A 59 12.59 13.03 -0.33
CA GLN A 59 12.63 14.20 -1.20
C GLN A 59 14.06 14.52 -1.65
N ARG A 60 15.01 14.43 -0.73
CA ARG A 60 16.45 14.64 -1.02
C ARG A 60 17.31 13.76 -0.11
N ALA A 61 18.20 13.01 -0.73
CA ALA A 61 19.24 12.25 -0.02
C ALA A 61 20.54 12.28 -0.81
N SER A 62 21.67 12.35 -0.11
CA SER A 62 22.99 12.33 -0.72
C SER A 62 24.01 11.69 0.21
N ALA A 63 25.04 11.06 -0.35
CA ALA A 63 26.22 10.69 0.43
C ALA A 63 26.93 11.98 0.89
N SER A 64 27.52 11.91 2.08
CA SER A 64 28.38 13.00 2.59
C SER A 64 29.83 12.53 2.65
N SER A 65 30.77 13.48 2.77
CA SER A 65 32.15 13.18 3.11
C SER A 65 32.27 13.05 4.63
N GLY A 66 33.02 12.10 5.11
CA GLY A 66 33.28 11.91 6.54
C GLY A 66 33.30 10.44 6.96
N PRO A 67 33.51 10.17 8.25
CA PRO A 67 33.47 8.82 8.78
C PRO A 67 32.00 8.32 8.89
N SER A 68 31.84 6.99 8.88
CA SER A 68 30.62 6.36 9.38
C SER A 68 30.49 6.59 10.90
N VAL A 69 29.27 6.58 11.40
CA VAL A 69 28.99 6.75 12.84
C VAL A 69 28.69 5.36 13.44
N PRO A 70 29.63 4.79 14.21
CA PRO A 70 29.45 3.48 14.82
C PRO A 70 28.44 3.55 15.98
N LEU A 71 27.49 2.62 16.01
CA LEU A 71 26.53 2.46 17.10
C LEU A 71 26.83 1.20 17.95
N ASN A 72 27.89 0.46 17.64
CA ASN A 72 28.30 -0.79 18.30
C ASN A 72 29.31 -0.57 19.45
N GLY A 73 29.56 0.67 19.83
CA GLY A 73 30.42 1.05 20.95
C GLY A 73 29.69 1.87 22.01
N ARG A 74 30.40 2.79 22.68
CA ARG A 74 29.77 3.79 23.54
C ARG A 74 29.15 4.90 22.70
N VAL A 75 27.85 5.13 22.87
CA VAL A 75 27.08 6.12 22.10
C VAL A 75 26.44 7.14 23.04
N TYR A 76 26.80 8.40 22.92
CA TYR A 76 26.10 9.48 23.59
C TYR A 76 24.82 9.81 22.81
N ILE A 77 23.66 9.63 23.45
CA ILE A 77 22.35 10.00 22.89
C ILE A 77 22.00 11.37 23.46
N VAL A 78 22.21 12.42 22.67
CA VAL A 78 21.96 13.79 23.10
C VAL A 78 20.50 14.14 22.87
N ALA A 79 19.72 14.05 23.94
CA ALA A 79 18.27 14.25 23.92
C ALA A 79 17.89 15.25 25.05
N PRO A 80 17.50 16.50 24.73
CA PRO A 80 17.05 17.45 25.73
C PRO A 80 15.75 16.99 26.41
N PRO A 81 15.45 17.50 27.64
CA PRO A 81 14.16 17.23 28.28
C PRO A 81 13.00 17.59 27.37
N GLY A 82 12.01 16.68 27.29
CA GLY A 82 10.85 16.83 26.39
C GLY A 82 11.05 16.25 24.98
N THR A 83 12.21 15.64 24.70
CA THR A 83 12.37 14.83 23.49
C THR A 83 11.31 13.73 23.44
N ASP A 84 10.75 13.53 22.25
CA ASP A 84 9.77 12.50 21.99
C ASP A 84 10.23 11.10 22.49
N GLN A 85 9.45 10.50 23.39
CA GLN A 85 9.88 9.28 24.06
C GLN A 85 9.92 8.06 23.14
N PRO A 86 8.94 7.84 22.22
CA PRO A 86 9.03 6.80 21.21
C PRO A 86 10.31 6.89 20.36
N SER A 87 10.64 8.08 19.88
CA SER A 87 11.87 8.31 19.10
C SER A 87 13.15 8.03 19.90
N LEU A 88 13.18 8.46 21.15
CA LEU A 88 14.32 8.22 22.04
C LEU A 88 14.50 6.70 22.32
N ALA A 89 13.43 6.01 22.67
CA ALA A 89 13.43 4.57 22.91
C ALA A 89 13.89 3.80 21.67
N ALA A 90 13.38 4.16 20.49
CA ALA A 90 13.76 3.53 19.23
C ALA A 90 15.26 3.70 18.92
N VAL A 91 15.87 4.86 19.22
CA VAL A 91 17.34 5.03 19.08
C VAL A 91 18.11 4.20 20.09
N GLN A 92 17.66 4.12 21.35
CA GLN A 92 18.27 3.27 22.35
C GLN A 92 18.25 1.79 21.93
N ASP A 93 17.13 1.32 21.38
CA ASP A 93 16.98 -0.03 20.84
C ASP A 93 17.92 -0.29 19.65
N LEU A 94 18.07 0.67 18.75
CA LEU A 94 19.01 0.56 17.61
C LEU A 94 20.45 0.46 18.07
N VAL A 95 20.86 1.26 19.07
CA VAL A 95 22.19 1.18 19.67
C VAL A 95 22.42 -0.19 20.33
N LYS A 96 21.45 -0.64 21.13
CA LYS A 96 21.49 -1.97 21.78
C LYS A 96 21.56 -3.12 20.77
N ALA A 97 20.71 -3.08 19.74
CA ALA A 97 20.68 -4.09 18.67
C ALA A 97 21.99 -4.11 17.86
N SER A 98 22.70 -2.98 17.79
CA SER A 98 24.04 -2.88 17.19
C SER A 98 25.17 -3.43 18.09
N GLY A 99 24.87 -3.85 19.32
CA GLY A 99 25.85 -4.28 20.29
C GLY A 99 26.52 -3.15 21.07
N GLY A 100 25.98 -1.92 20.98
CA GLY A 100 26.49 -0.75 21.68
C GLY A 100 25.84 -0.51 23.04
N THR A 101 26.37 0.50 23.73
CA THR A 101 25.84 1.04 24.99
C THR A 101 25.48 2.49 24.83
N GLY A 102 24.18 2.82 24.88
CA GLY A 102 23.66 4.17 24.78
C GLY A 102 23.61 4.87 26.14
N GLU A 103 24.12 6.09 26.23
CA GLU A 103 24.03 6.96 27.39
C GLU A 103 23.26 8.22 27.01
N VAL A 104 22.11 8.45 27.64
CA VAL A 104 21.29 9.65 27.39
C VAL A 104 21.88 10.82 28.17
N VAL A 105 22.25 11.87 27.46
CA VAL A 105 22.92 13.07 28.04
C VAL A 105 22.29 14.34 27.47
N ALA A 106 22.46 15.45 28.18
CA ALA A 106 22.01 16.75 27.70
C ALA A 106 23.04 17.38 26.75
N THR A 107 24.32 17.16 26.99
CA THR A 107 25.47 17.67 26.23
C THR A 107 26.60 16.64 26.24
N VAL A 108 27.54 16.79 25.29
CA VAL A 108 28.79 16.00 25.24
C VAL A 108 29.95 17.00 25.38
N ASP A 109 30.50 17.12 26.58
CA ASP A 109 31.55 18.11 26.88
C ASP A 109 32.97 17.52 26.79
N ASP A 110 33.16 16.27 27.19
CA ASP A 110 34.43 15.53 27.14
C ASP A 110 34.22 14.08 26.68
N PRO A 111 34.15 13.87 25.34
CA PRO A 111 33.83 12.55 24.82
C PRO A 111 34.97 11.54 25.05
N ALA A 112 34.62 10.35 25.50
CA ALA A 112 35.59 9.25 25.63
C ALA A 112 36.14 8.83 24.26
N ASP A 113 37.41 8.42 24.22
CA ASP A 113 38.05 7.90 23.02
C ASP A 113 37.24 6.72 22.43
N GLY A 114 37.01 6.73 21.11
CA GLY A 114 36.30 5.69 20.39
C GLY A 114 34.78 5.73 20.57
N SER A 115 34.21 6.76 21.21
CA SER A 115 32.77 6.98 21.30
C SER A 115 32.20 7.62 20.05
N SER A 116 30.87 7.62 19.95
CA SER A 116 30.09 8.36 18.94
C SER A 116 28.91 9.10 19.59
N ALA A 117 28.25 9.97 18.83
CA ALA A 117 27.08 10.70 19.32
C ALA A 117 25.90 10.64 18.32
N VAL A 118 24.68 10.61 18.87
CA VAL A 118 23.43 10.76 18.12
C VAL A 118 22.62 11.88 18.78
N TYR A 119 22.42 12.99 18.05
CA TYR A 119 21.61 14.12 18.50
C TYR A 119 20.18 13.98 18.04
N LEU A 120 19.24 14.12 18.97
CA LEU A 120 17.79 14.06 18.72
C LEU A 120 17.12 15.35 19.13
N GLY A 121 16.17 15.86 18.33
CA GLY A 121 15.35 16.99 18.73
C GLY A 121 14.42 17.52 17.67
N THR A 122 13.47 18.33 18.14
CA THR A 122 12.58 19.11 17.29
C THR A 122 12.96 20.57 17.36
N SER A 123 12.81 21.31 16.26
CA SER A 123 12.99 22.76 16.13
C SER A 123 14.41 23.35 16.07
N GLU A 124 14.46 24.59 15.55
CA GLU A 124 15.65 25.43 15.32
C GLU A 124 16.22 25.97 16.62
N GLY A 125 16.41 25.64 17.60
CA GLY A 125 17.00 26.17 18.86
C GLY A 125 17.50 25.04 19.76
N SER A 126 17.19 23.80 19.37
CA SER A 126 17.65 22.63 20.10
C SER A 126 19.12 22.30 19.82
N SER A 127 19.72 21.46 20.66
CA SER A 127 21.05 20.91 20.42
C SER A 127 21.15 20.21 19.05
N ALA A 128 20.09 19.49 18.66
CA ALA A 128 19.99 18.84 17.33
C ALA A 128 19.94 19.88 16.20
N GLY A 129 19.16 20.96 16.34
CA GLY A 129 19.12 22.04 15.35
C GLY A 129 20.47 22.78 15.20
N THR A 130 21.22 22.96 16.29
CA THR A 130 22.58 23.52 16.26
C THR A 130 23.55 22.55 15.56
N MET A 131 23.50 21.26 15.91
CA MET A 131 24.33 20.24 15.30
C MET A 131 24.02 20.05 13.80
N LEU A 132 22.74 20.16 13.41
CA LEU A 132 22.34 20.10 12.00
C LEU A 132 22.92 21.26 11.19
N LYS A 133 23.00 22.48 11.75
CA LYS A 133 23.66 23.64 11.11
C LYS A 133 25.16 23.40 10.91
N GLU A 134 25.81 22.69 11.82
CA GLU A 134 27.23 22.31 11.72
C GLU A 134 27.45 21.22 10.66
N LEU A 135 26.79 20.07 10.78
CA LEU A 135 27.05 18.91 9.95
C LEU A 135 26.31 18.96 8.60
N GLY A 136 25.17 19.64 8.55
CA GLY A 136 24.29 19.77 7.37
C GLY A 136 24.48 21.04 6.57
N ARG A 137 25.59 21.77 6.75
CA ARG A 137 25.83 23.10 6.16
C ARG A 137 25.65 23.14 4.64
N ASP A 138 26.12 22.12 3.93
CA ASP A 138 26.02 22.05 2.46
C ASP A 138 24.58 21.84 1.95
N ASN A 139 23.64 21.48 2.84
CA ASN A 139 22.22 21.24 2.55
C ASN A 139 21.29 22.20 3.34
N ALA A 140 21.81 23.35 3.77
CA ALA A 140 21.08 24.25 4.69
C ALA A 140 19.67 24.63 4.19
N ASP A 141 19.55 25.01 2.90
CA ASP A 141 18.25 25.40 2.32
C ASP A 141 17.26 24.21 2.30
N SER A 142 17.75 23.02 1.96
CA SER A 142 16.94 21.80 1.94
C SER A 142 16.49 21.40 3.35
N ASN A 143 17.38 21.49 4.33
CA ASN A 143 17.08 21.21 5.73
C ASN A 143 16.03 22.19 6.25
N GLN A 144 16.18 23.49 5.92
CA GLN A 144 15.20 24.49 6.30
C GLN A 144 13.83 24.28 5.65
N GLU A 145 13.80 23.83 4.37
CA GLU A 145 12.55 23.48 3.71
C GLU A 145 11.86 22.31 4.42
N ALA A 146 12.59 21.22 4.71
CA ALA A 146 12.06 20.05 5.40
C ALA A 146 11.50 20.42 6.79
N LEU A 147 12.25 21.18 7.57
CA LEU A 147 11.84 21.57 8.93
C LEU A 147 10.71 22.61 9.00
N LYS A 148 10.22 23.12 7.87
CA LYS A 148 9.00 23.95 7.77
C LYS A 148 7.77 23.15 7.39
N ARG A 149 7.92 21.88 7.00
CA ARG A 149 6.82 20.99 6.60
C ARG A 149 6.38 20.16 7.79
N ALA A 150 5.09 19.95 7.95
CA ALA A 150 4.57 19.01 8.92
C ALA A 150 5.18 17.61 8.67
N GLU A 151 5.53 16.90 9.71
CA GLU A 151 6.19 15.60 9.67
C GLU A 151 7.55 15.61 8.94
N GLY A 152 8.10 16.79 8.62
CA GLY A 152 9.38 16.94 7.94
C GLY A 152 10.57 16.67 8.86
N TYR A 153 11.67 16.21 8.28
CA TYR A 153 12.89 15.97 9.04
C TYR A 153 14.17 16.19 8.22
N ALA A 154 15.26 16.40 8.93
CA ALA A 154 16.59 16.41 8.37
C ALA A 154 17.52 15.50 9.18
N MET A 155 18.40 14.79 8.46
CA MET A 155 19.43 13.93 9.04
C MET A 155 20.78 14.25 8.40
N ALA A 156 21.84 14.33 9.19
CA ALA A 156 23.20 14.48 8.71
C ALA A 156 24.17 13.69 9.58
N THR A 157 25.26 13.24 8.97
CA THR A 157 26.40 12.60 9.67
C THR A 157 27.67 13.36 9.43
N GLY A 158 28.61 13.28 10.37
CA GLY A 158 29.92 13.94 10.28
C GLY A 158 30.76 13.72 11.51
N THR A 159 31.62 14.69 11.82
CA THR A 159 32.43 14.70 13.02
C THR A 159 32.20 16.01 13.77
N SER A 160 31.90 15.94 15.05
CA SER A 160 31.81 17.09 15.95
C SER A 160 32.51 16.79 17.27
N GLY A 161 33.23 17.75 17.86
CA GLY A 161 33.99 17.50 19.07
C GLY A 161 35.03 16.36 18.98
N GLY A 162 35.48 16.05 17.76
CA GLY A 162 36.45 14.95 17.50
C GLY A 162 35.87 13.54 17.41
N ILE A 163 34.56 13.35 17.60
CA ILE A 163 33.88 12.04 17.52
C ILE A 163 32.90 11.97 16.33
N PRO A 164 32.71 10.75 15.76
CA PRO A 164 31.68 10.50 14.76
C PRO A 164 30.29 10.83 15.32
N THR A 165 29.53 11.63 14.59
CA THR A 165 28.26 12.19 15.07
C THR A 165 27.17 12.07 14.00
N ALA A 166 25.98 11.62 14.40
CA ALA A 166 24.74 11.71 13.63
C ALA A 166 23.77 12.71 14.28
N VAL A 167 23.01 13.42 13.47
CA VAL A 167 21.94 14.29 13.93
C VAL A 167 20.64 13.96 13.25
N LEU A 168 19.56 13.89 14.02
CA LEU A 168 18.19 13.70 13.58
C LEU A 168 17.37 14.87 14.13
N ALA A 169 16.83 15.69 13.22
CA ALA A 169 16.03 16.86 13.58
C ALA A 169 14.67 16.77 12.87
N GLY A 170 13.58 16.77 13.64
CA GLY A 170 12.22 16.84 13.14
C GLY A 170 11.66 18.26 13.18
N SER A 171 10.72 18.57 12.28
CA SER A 171 9.87 19.77 12.39
C SER A 171 8.98 19.70 13.64
N ASP A 172 8.57 18.49 13.97
CA ASP A 172 7.69 18.08 15.05
C ASP A 172 8.08 16.67 15.55
N ALA A 173 7.33 16.10 16.48
CA ALA A 173 7.58 14.77 17.02
C ALA A 173 7.47 13.67 15.94
N ASP A 174 6.49 13.79 15.05
CA ASP A 174 6.29 12.85 13.95
C ASP A 174 7.46 12.86 12.97
N GLY A 175 7.96 14.07 12.61
CA GLY A 175 9.15 14.22 11.78
C GLY A 175 10.42 13.63 12.43
N LEU A 176 10.58 13.79 13.75
CA LEU A 176 11.67 13.15 14.47
C LEU A 176 11.56 11.63 14.43
N PHE A 177 10.37 11.09 14.65
CA PHE A 177 10.12 9.66 14.55
C PHE A 177 10.45 9.13 13.14
N HIS A 178 10.07 9.83 12.09
CA HIS A 178 10.42 9.49 10.70
C HIS A 178 11.91 9.53 10.41
N ALA A 179 12.66 10.47 11.03
CA ALA A 179 14.12 10.48 10.96
C ALA A 179 14.73 9.22 11.58
N VAL A 180 14.17 8.74 12.70
CA VAL A 180 14.59 7.47 13.33
C VAL A 180 14.30 6.26 12.44
N GLN A 181 13.16 6.23 11.73
CA GLN A 181 12.89 5.15 10.77
C GLN A 181 13.91 5.16 9.61
N THR A 182 14.33 6.34 9.15
CA THR A 182 15.41 6.46 8.17
C THR A 182 16.75 6.00 8.73
N LEU A 183 17.09 6.38 9.96
CA LEU A 183 18.28 5.86 10.65
C LEU A 183 18.30 4.32 10.69
N ARG A 184 17.15 3.69 11.03
CA ARG A 184 16.99 2.23 11.04
C ARG A 184 17.30 1.59 9.70
N GLN A 185 16.85 2.19 8.60
CA GLN A 185 17.05 1.66 7.25
C GLN A 185 18.49 1.78 6.75
N VAL A 186 19.18 2.87 7.10
CA VAL A 186 20.56 3.10 6.64
C VAL A 186 21.60 2.45 7.53
N LEU A 187 21.23 2.01 8.74
CA LEU A 187 22.11 1.32 9.68
C LEU A 187 22.52 -0.02 9.11
N LYS A 188 23.82 -0.21 8.93
CA LYS A 188 24.40 -1.43 8.40
C LYS A 188 25.61 -1.85 9.23
N ASP A 189 25.66 -3.11 9.63
CA ASP A 189 26.74 -3.68 10.42
C ASP A 189 27.09 -2.85 11.68
N GLY A 190 26.03 -2.32 12.35
CA GLY A 190 26.16 -1.48 13.53
C GLY A 190 26.73 -0.09 13.27
N SER A 191 26.70 0.41 12.03
CA SER A 191 27.26 1.71 11.68
C SER A 191 26.36 2.47 10.71
N VAL A 192 26.24 3.79 10.88
CA VAL A 192 25.50 4.71 10.00
C VAL A 192 26.47 5.27 8.95
N PRO A 193 26.19 5.10 7.64
CA PRO A 193 27.07 5.61 6.60
C PRO A 193 27.09 7.14 6.56
N PRO A 194 28.09 7.76 5.91
CA PRO A 194 28.11 9.21 5.67
C PRO A 194 26.95 9.63 4.78
N ILE A 195 25.95 10.34 5.33
CA ILE A 195 24.69 10.63 4.65
C ILE A 195 24.12 12.02 5.04
N ARG A 196 23.38 12.63 4.12
CA ARG A 196 22.48 13.77 4.37
C ARG A 196 21.12 13.45 3.78
N VAL A 197 20.07 13.71 4.55
CA VAL A 197 18.66 13.55 4.14
C VAL A 197 17.89 14.81 4.55
N SER A 198 17.03 15.31 3.66
CA SER A 198 16.05 16.35 3.93
C SER A 198 14.73 15.87 3.32
N ASP A 199 13.72 15.61 4.15
CA ASP A 199 12.59 14.82 3.73
C ASP A 199 11.28 15.22 4.43
N TRP A 200 10.15 15.01 3.74
CA TRP A 200 8.79 15.27 4.22
C TRP A 200 7.76 14.54 3.36
N PRO A 201 6.58 14.17 3.90
CA PRO A 201 5.52 13.58 3.10
C PRO A 201 4.83 14.60 2.20
N LEU A 202 4.33 14.14 1.05
CA LEU A 202 3.50 14.96 0.15
C LEU A 202 2.01 14.83 0.43
N MET A 203 1.55 13.70 0.98
CA MET A 203 0.16 13.50 1.41
C MET A 203 0.05 13.58 2.93
N GLU A 204 -0.96 14.29 3.43
CA GLU A 204 -1.24 14.47 4.85
C GLU A 204 -1.72 13.16 5.51
N THR A 205 -2.62 12.40 4.84
CA THR A 205 -3.12 11.11 5.32
C THR A 205 -2.47 9.99 4.52
N ARG A 206 -1.82 9.06 5.22
CA ARG A 206 -1.12 7.89 4.66
C ARG A 206 -1.40 6.71 5.54
N GLY A 207 -2.27 5.79 5.10
CA GLY A 207 -2.71 4.78 6.05
C GLY A 207 -3.27 3.50 5.48
N VAL A 208 -3.72 2.70 6.42
CA VAL A 208 -4.39 1.42 6.21
C VAL A 208 -5.81 1.53 6.77
N ILE A 209 -6.80 1.02 6.04
CA ILE A 209 -8.15 0.84 6.55
C ILE A 209 -8.52 -0.64 6.53
N GLU A 210 -8.81 -1.24 7.69
CA GLU A 210 -9.38 -2.58 7.79
C GLU A 210 -10.87 -2.50 7.43
N GLY A 211 -11.17 -2.39 6.13
CA GLY A 211 -12.51 -2.06 5.62
C GLY A 211 -13.15 -3.14 4.76
N PHE A 212 -12.57 -4.32 4.69
CA PHE A 212 -13.05 -5.47 3.91
C PHE A 212 -14.16 -6.24 4.64
N TYR A 213 -14.92 -7.02 3.86
CA TYR A 213 -15.85 -8.04 4.37
C TYR A 213 -15.12 -9.38 4.57
N GLY A 214 -15.64 -10.23 5.45
CA GLY A 214 -15.06 -11.51 5.77
C GLY A 214 -14.41 -11.55 7.16
N THR A 215 -13.57 -12.54 7.41
CA THR A 215 -12.96 -12.72 8.73
C THR A 215 -12.08 -11.53 9.09
N PRO A 216 -12.41 -10.79 10.16
CA PRO A 216 -11.58 -9.69 10.63
C PRO A 216 -10.16 -10.18 11.00
N TRP A 217 -9.19 -9.31 10.88
CA TRP A 217 -7.82 -9.63 11.30
C TRP A 217 -7.75 -9.98 12.79
N SER A 218 -6.83 -10.87 13.14
CA SER A 218 -6.55 -11.17 14.54
C SER A 218 -5.99 -9.92 15.24
N HIS A 219 -6.15 -9.86 16.57
CA HIS A 219 -5.59 -8.79 17.38
C HIS A 219 -4.08 -8.63 17.15
N GLN A 220 -3.32 -9.75 17.14
CA GLN A 220 -1.88 -9.71 16.88
C GLN A 220 -1.55 -9.18 15.47
N ALA A 221 -2.30 -9.57 14.45
CA ALA A 221 -2.07 -9.06 13.10
C ALA A 221 -2.29 -7.54 13.02
N ARG A 222 -3.28 -6.99 13.73
CA ARG A 222 -3.48 -5.54 13.82
C ARG A 222 -2.31 -4.82 14.45
N LEU A 223 -1.77 -5.35 15.55
CA LEU A 223 -0.56 -4.81 16.21
C LEU A 223 0.62 -4.80 15.23
N ASP A 224 0.87 -5.93 14.58
CA ASP A 224 1.98 -6.08 13.63
C ASP A 224 1.85 -5.14 12.41
N ILE A 225 0.62 -4.95 11.90
CA ILE A 225 0.34 -4.02 10.79
C ILE A 225 0.56 -2.56 11.20
N ILE A 226 0.11 -2.17 12.41
CA ILE A 226 0.34 -0.82 12.95
C ILE A 226 1.84 -0.54 13.02
N GLU A 227 2.62 -1.45 13.60
CA GLU A 227 4.07 -1.32 13.67
C GLU A 227 4.75 -1.31 12.30
N PHE A 228 4.30 -2.18 11.38
CA PHE A 228 4.85 -2.21 10.02
C PHE A 228 4.57 -0.89 9.30
N ALA A 229 3.34 -0.39 9.33
CA ALA A 229 2.94 0.87 8.72
C ALA A 229 3.77 2.06 9.27
N ALA A 230 4.00 2.10 10.58
CA ALA A 230 4.82 3.11 11.21
C ALA A 230 6.29 3.07 10.73
N ARG A 231 6.87 1.87 10.61
CA ARG A 231 8.22 1.69 10.04
C ARG A 231 8.32 2.19 8.61
N GLN A 232 7.22 2.17 7.85
CA GLN A 232 7.11 2.73 6.50
C GLN A 232 6.66 4.20 6.49
N LYS A 233 6.66 4.91 7.64
CA LYS A 233 6.27 6.33 7.78
C LYS A 233 4.82 6.62 7.39
N MET A 234 3.92 5.64 7.46
CA MET A 234 2.48 5.90 7.47
C MET A 234 2.09 6.53 8.81
N ASN A 235 0.92 7.17 8.85
CA ASN A 235 0.44 7.89 10.03
C ASN A 235 -1.01 7.60 10.43
N THR A 236 -1.69 6.66 9.76
CA THR A 236 -3.12 6.40 9.99
C THR A 236 -3.44 4.91 9.93
N TYR A 237 -4.18 4.42 10.92
CA TYR A 237 -4.82 3.11 10.89
C TYR A 237 -6.31 3.30 11.19
N ILE A 238 -7.20 2.90 10.29
CA ILE A 238 -8.64 3.00 10.46
C ILE A 238 -9.20 1.63 10.80
N TYR A 239 -9.70 1.49 12.03
CA TYR A 239 -10.40 0.31 12.50
C TYR A 239 -11.83 0.33 11.99
N SER A 240 -12.11 -0.44 10.94
CA SER A 240 -13.40 -0.48 10.23
C SER A 240 -13.80 -1.88 9.74
N PRO A 241 -13.53 -2.99 10.48
CA PRO A 241 -13.89 -4.31 10.01
C PRO A 241 -15.41 -4.45 9.84
N LYS A 242 -15.85 -4.77 8.62
CA LYS A 242 -17.28 -4.82 8.27
C LYS A 242 -18.06 -5.87 9.05
N ASP A 243 -17.40 -6.94 9.47
CA ASP A 243 -17.99 -8.05 10.23
C ASP A 243 -17.79 -7.93 11.75
N ASP A 244 -17.32 -6.78 12.26
CA ASP A 244 -17.46 -6.42 13.67
C ASP A 244 -18.91 -5.95 13.93
N PRO A 245 -19.73 -6.73 14.64
CA PRO A 245 -21.13 -6.38 14.84
C PRO A 245 -21.32 -5.10 15.65
N LEU A 246 -20.37 -4.73 16.52
CA LEU A 246 -20.46 -3.53 17.34
C LEU A 246 -20.12 -2.25 16.58
N LEU A 247 -19.52 -2.39 15.40
CA LEU A 247 -19.29 -1.28 14.48
C LEU A 247 -20.52 -0.96 13.63
N ARG A 248 -21.30 -1.98 13.25
CA ARG A 248 -22.33 -1.88 12.21
C ARG A 248 -23.71 -2.35 12.67
N ASP A 249 -23.92 -3.66 12.84
CA ASP A 249 -25.25 -4.23 13.09
C ASP A 249 -25.80 -3.90 14.48
N LYS A 250 -24.93 -3.81 15.46
CA LYS A 250 -25.22 -3.49 16.87
C LYS A 250 -24.49 -2.22 17.31
N TRP A 251 -24.37 -1.25 16.42
CA TRP A 251 -23.55 -0.06 16.62
C TRP A 251 -23.91 0.76 17.88
N ARG A 252 -25.17 0.67 18.37
CA ARG A 252 -25.61 1.31 19.61
C ARG A 252 -25.08 0.62 20.87
N THR A 253 -24.64 -0.67 20.75
CA THR A 253 -24.12 -1.43 21.89
C THR A 253 -22.68 -1.01 22.19
N LEU A 254 -22.38 -0.69 23.44
CA LEU A 254 -21.02 -0.39 23.87
C LEU A 254 -20.17 -1.66 23.91
N TYR A 255 -18.86 -1.50 23.78
CA TYR A 255 -17.89 -2.57 23.98
C TYR A 255 -17.86 -3.03 25.44
N SER A 256 -17.61 -4.30 25.68
CA SER A 256 -17.34 -4.86 27.01
C SER A 256 -15.96 -4.43 27.52
N ASP A 257 -15.71 -4.59 28.82
CA ASP A 257 -14.42 -4.25 29.43
C ASP A 257 -13.24 -5.00 28.79
N GLN A 258 -13.45 -6.26 28.36
CA GLN A 258 -12.44 -7.03 27.67
C GLN A 258 -12.13 -6.45 26.27
N GLU A 259 -13.17 -6.16 25.48
CA GLU A 259 -13.02 -5.56 24.15
C GLU A 259 -12.39 -4.15 24.22
N LEU A 260 -12.75 -3.36 25.26
CA LEU A 260 -12.11 -2.07 25.51
C LEU A 260 -10.63 -2.23 25.86
N THR A 261 -10.25 -3.29 26.58
CA THR A 261 -8.84 -3.58 26.90
C THR A 261 -8.05 -3.91 25.63
N GLU A 262 -8.61 -4.72 24.73
CA GLU A 262 -7.98 -5.04 23.44
C GLU A 262 -7.87 -3.79 22.55
N LEU A 263 -8.93 -2.96 22.50
CA LEU A 263 -8.87 -1.69 21.76
C LEU A 263 -7.84 -0.72 22.36
N GLN A 264 -7.71 -0.66 23.70
CA GLN A 264 -6.70 0.18 24.35
C GLN A 264 -5.28 -0.22 23.94
N GLU A 265 -4.98 -1.52 23.87
CA GLU A 265 -3.67 -2.00 23.42
C GLU A 265 -3.36 -1.56 21.97
N LEU A 266 -4.36 -1.62 21.06
CA LEU A 266 -4.21 -1.12 19.70
C LEU A 266 -3.96 0.40 19.67
N ILE A 267 -4.71 1.16 20.47
CA ILE A 267 -4.58 2.63 20.56
C ILE A 267 -3.21 3.02 21.13
N ASP A 268 -2.77 2.34 22.18
CA ASP A 268 -1.47 2.60 22.81
C ASP A 268 -0.32 2.25 21.86
N THR A 269 -0.41 1.11 21.17
CA THR A 269 0.57 0.70 20.16
C THR A 269 0.61 1.69 19.00
N ALA A 270 -0.53 2.13 18.50
CA ALA A 270 -0.59 3.15 17.45
C ALA A 270 0.04 4.47 17.91
N THR A 271 -0.29 4.94 19.12
CA THR A 271 0.26 6.17 19.70
C THR A 271 1.77 6.08 19.88
N ALA A 272 2.28 4.98 20.41
CA ALA A 272 3.72 4.74 20.58
C ALA A 272 4.49 4.66 19.26
N ASN A 273 3.80 4.44 18.15
CA ASN A 273 4.35 4.35 16.81
C ASN A 273 3.96 5.53 15.90
N HIS A 274 3.49 6.64 16.45
CA HIS A 274 3.06 7.83 15.68
C HIS A 274 1.99 7.52 14.61
N ILE A 275 1.18 6.49 14.85
CA ILE A 275 0.02 6.15 14.03
C ILE A 275 -1.24 6.69 14.69
N ARG A 276 -2.01 7.46 13.97
CA ARG A 276 -3.33 7.92 14.38
C ARG A 276 -4.31 6.75 14.28
N PHE A 277 -4.73 6.20 15.43
CA PHE A 277 -5.82 5.24 15.48
C PHE A 277 -7.14 5.96 15.21
N THR A 278 -7.83 5.57 14.13
CA THR A 278 -9.12 6.13 13.72
C THR A 278 -10.21 5.08 13.90
N TYR A 279 -11.27 5.43 14.61
CA TYR A 279 -12.40 4.55 14.84
C TYR A 279 -13.51 4.84 13.83
N ALA A 280 -14.02 3.80 13.16
CA ALA A 280 -15.15 3.88 12.26
C ALA A 280 -16.44 3.46 12.97
N LEU A 281 -17.50 4.26 12.88
CA LEU A 281 -18.85 3.90 13.32
C LEU A 281 -19.79 3.91 12.13
N SER A 282 -20.36 2.76 11.75
CA SER A 282 -21.19 2.55 10.56
C SER A 282 -22.68 2.37 10.91
N PRO A 283 -23.41 3.42 11.29
CA PRO A 283 -24.78 3.30 11.76
C PRO A 283 -25.82 3.16 10.62
N GLY A 284 -25.40 3.25 9.36
CA GLY A 284 -26.22 3.49 8.19
C GLY A 284 -27.28 2.42 7.88
N ILE A 285 -27.17 1.22 8.44
CA ILE A 285 -28.13 0.12 8.16
C ILE A 285 -29.51 0.46 8.74
N ASP A 286 -29.59 1.00 9.95
CA ASP A 286 -30.84 1.16 10.69
C ASP A 286 -30.98 2.51 11.45
N VAL A 287 -30.06 3.45 11.20
CA VAL A 287 -30.14 4.79 11.80
C VAL A 287 -31.33 5.57 11.25
N CYS A 288 -32.07 6.26 12.13
CA CYS A 288 -32.96 7.36 11.77
C CYS A 288 -32.20 8.67 11.95
N TYR A 289 -31.85 9.31 10.84
CA TYR A 289 -31.00 10.51 10.81
C TYR A 289 -31.62 11.72 11.54
N SER A 290 -32.97 11.78 11.61
CA SER A 290 -33.71 12.83 12.31
C SER A 290 -34.00 12.51 13.78
N ARG A 291 -33.68 11.29 14.24
CA ARG A 291 -33.99 10.88 15.60
C ARG A 291 -32.86 11.26 16.56
N ASP A 292 -33.14 12.17 17.49
CA ASP A 292 -32.15 12.62 18.47
C ASP A 292 -31.57 11.47 19.31
N ALA A 293 -32.38 10.44 19.63
CA ALA A 293 -31.90 9.26 20.35
C ALA A 293 -30.80 8.49 19.61
N ASP A 294 -30.90 8.36 18.29
CA ASP A 294 -29.86 7.69 17.46
C ASP A 294 -28.58 8.53 17.42
N LEU A 295 -28.70 9.84 17.41
CA LEU A 295 -27.55 10.74 17.51
C LEU A 295 -26.88 10.65 18.89
N GLU A 296 -27.66 10.60 19.97
CA GLU A 296 -27.13 10.42 21.34
C GLU A 296 -26.43 9.06 21.51
N ASP A 297 -26.99 7.98 20.94
CA ASP A 297 -26.35 6.67 20.95
C ASP A 297 -24.99 6.70 20.23
N ALA A 298 -24.93 7.36 19.06
CA ALA A 298 -23.68 7.54 18.34
C ALA A 298 -22.66 8.35 19.15
N ILE A 299 -23.07 9.47 19.74
CA ILE A 299 -22.20 10.30 20.60
C ILE A 299 -21.70 9.48 21.78
N THR A 300 -22.57 8.74 22.47
CA THR A 300 -22.22 7.91 23.63
C THR A 300 -21.16 6.86 23.26
N LYS A 301 -21.31 6.21 22.12
CA LYS A 301 -20.33 5.25 21.58
C LYS A 301 -18.98 5.92 21.34
N LEU A 302 -18.98 7.05 20.63
CA LEU A 302 -17.75 7.78 20.29
C LEU A 302 -17.07 8.38 21.53
N GLU A 303 -17.83 8.81 22.55
CA GLU A 303 -17.31 9.27 23.85
C GLU A 303 -16.55 8.16 24.59
N SER A 304 -17.05 6.91 24.54
CA SER A 304 -16.36 5.79 25.15
C SER A 304 -14.97 5.58 24.54
N LEU A 305 -14.86 5.69 23.22
CA LEU A 305 -13.58 5.56 22.48
C LEU A 305 -12.67 6.80 22.67
N TYR A 306 -13.26 8.00 22.73
CA TYR A 306 -12.50 9.22 23.04
C TYR A 306 -11.85 9.13 24.43
N SER A 307 -12.55 8.54 25.39
CA SER A 307 -12.04 8.32 26.75
C SER A 307 -10.85 7.36 26.80
N LEU A 308 -10.76 6.41 25.86
CA LEU A 308 -9.60 5.52 25.67
C LEU A 308 -8.40 6.20 24.97
N GLY A 309 -8.58 7.41 24.44
CA GLY A 309 -7.49 8.11 23.73
C GLY A 309 -7.69 8.26 22.22
N VAL A 310 -8.77 7.74 21.64
CA VAL A 310 -9.06 7.95 20.20
C VAL A 310 -9.31 9.43 19.92
N ARG A 311 -8.69 9.95 18.87
CA ARG A 311 -8.77 11.37 18.46
C ARG A 311 -9.16 11.56 16.99
N SER A 312 -9.46 10.48 16.28
CA SER A 312 -9.88 10.51 14.89
C SER A 312 -11.07 9.57 14.70
N PHE A 313 -12.08 10.03 13.98
CA PHE A 313 -13.36 9.32 13.83
C PHE A 313 -13.84 9.42 12.38
N VAL A 314 -14.38 8.33 11.86
CA VAL A 314 -15.04 8.27 10.57
C VAL A 314 -16.43 7.68 10.72
N ILE A 315 -17.40 8.21 9.98
CA ILE A 315 -18.78 7.70 9.91
C ILE A 315 -19.04 7.17 8.51
N PRO A 316 -18.77 5.88 8.26
CA PRO A 316 -19.08 5.24 7.00
C PRO A 316 -20.60 5.08 6.83
N LEU A 317 -21.10 5.53 5.68
CA LEU A 317 -22.49 5.41 5.23
C LEU A 317 -22.56 4.72 3.86
N ASP A 318 -21.52 3.91 3.58
CA ASP A 318 -21.38 3.06 2.40
C ASP A 318 -22.20 1.76 2.54
N ASP A 319 -22.47 1.12 1.41
CA ASP A 319 -23.12 -0.19 1.29
C ASP A 319 -24.46 -0.29 2.06
N ILE A 320 -25.25 0.77 2.00
CA ILE A 320 -26.56 0.86 2.58
C ILE A 320 -27.60 1.19 1.50
N ALA A 321 -28.88 1.25 1.89
CA ALA A 321 -29.94 1.63 0.96
C ALA A 321 -29.72 3.03 0.38
N THR A 322 -29.90 3.16 -0.93
CA THR A 322 -29.73 4.41 -1.70
C THR A 322 -30.93 5.38 -1.62
N LYS A 323 -31.79 5.18 -0.63
CA LYS A 323 -32.96 6.01 -0.33
C LYS A 323 -33.20 6.04 1.18
N VAL A 324 -33.86 7.08 1.63
CA VAL A 324 -34.30 7.21 3.03
C VAL A 324 -35.23 6.06 3.39
N GLN A 325 -34.96 5.35 4.49
CA GLN A 325 -35.71 4.16 4.92
C GLN A 325 -36.56 4.43 6.16
N CYS A 326 -36.04 5.15 7.15
CA CYS A 326 -36.77 5.49 8.37
C CYS A 326 -38.00 6.35 8.05
N SER A 327 -39.15 5.97 8.61
CA SER A 327 -40.42 6.69 8.36
C SER A 327 -40.41 8.14 8.87
N GLU A 328 -39.66 8.39 9.95
CA GLU A 328 -39.48 9.74 10.52
C GLU A 328 -38.67 10.60 9.55
N ASP A 329 -37.57 10.08 9.03
CA ASP A 329 -36.72 10.74 8.04
C ASP A 329 -37.46 10.99 6.71
N VAL A 330 -38.29 10.02 6.26
CA VAL A 330 -39.12 10.21 5.05
C VAL A 330 -40.12 11.35 5.25
N LYS A 331 -40.67 11.48 6.44
CA LYS A 331 -41.59 12.56 6.78
C LYS A 331 -40.91 13.93 6.84
N GLU A 332 -39.67 13.96 7.31
CA GLU A 332 -38.92 15.20 7.49
C GLU A 332 -38.17 15.63 6.22
N PHE A 333 -37.46 14.72 5.60
CA PHE A 333 -36.61 15.02 4.45
C PHE A 333 -37.22 14.64 3.09
N GLY A 334 -38.21 13.73 3.09
CA GLY A 334 -38.77 13.13 1.87
C GLY A 334 -37.98 11.87 1.45
N SER A 335 -38.25 11.37 0.24
CA SER A 335 -37.62 10.17 -0.33
C SER A 335 -36.77 10.52 -1.55
N GLY A 336 -35.76 9.69 -1.86
CA GLY A 336 -34.88 9.86 -3.02
C GLY A 336 -33.45 10.24 -2.65
N GLN A 337 -32.58 10.23 -3.64
CA GLN A 337 -31.13 10.37 -3.44
C GLN A 337 -30.71 11.71 -2.82
N ALA A 338 -31.24 12.82 -3.31
CA ALA A 338 -30.94 14.15 -2.76
C ALA A 338 -31.44 14.27 -1.30
N ASN A 339 -32.59 13.67 -1.00
CA ASN A 339 -33.15 13.70 0.36
C ASN A 339 -32.35 12.82 1.33
N LEU A 340 -31.82 11.69 0.85
CA LEU A 340 -30.87 10.87 1.62
C LEU A 340 -29.62 11.69 1.94
N ALA A 341 -29.03 12.37 0.96
CA ALA A 341 -27.87 13.23 1.19
C ALA A 341 -28.14 14.34 2.21
N LYS A 342 -29.35 14.96 2.15
CA LYS A 342 -29.76 15.98 3.11
C LYS A 342 -29.89 15.41 4.54
N ALA A 343 -30.52 14.23 4.68
CA ALA A 343 -30.67 13.56 5.98
C ALA A 343 -29.30 13.19 6.58
N GLN A 344 -28.42 12.59 5.78
CA GLN A 344 -27.05 12.23 6.19
C GLN A 344 -26.23 13.46 6.56
N ALA A 345 -26.29 14.53 5.76
CA ALA A 345 -25.59 15.77 6.08
C ALA A 345 -26.12 16.42 7.39
N SER A 346 -27.42 16.37 7.67
CA SER A 346 -27.98 16.86 8.92
C SER A 346 -27.40 16.11 10.13
N PHE A 347 -27.42 14.78 10.08
CA PHE A 347 -26.88 13.92 11.13
C PHE A 347 -25.38 14.15 11.34
N LEU A 348 -24.61 14.17 10.26
CA LEU A 348 -23.15 14.36 10.33
C LEU A 348 -22.77 15.75 10.86
N ASN A 349 -23.50 16.80 10.46
CA ASN A 349 -23.25 18.16 10.94
C ASN A 349 -23.55 18.29 12.43
N GLU A 350 -24.67 17.71 12.90
CA GLU A 350 -25.00 17.71 14.33
C GLU A 350 -24.00 16.88 15.15
N LEU A 351 -23.61 15.72 14.65
CA LEU A 351 -22.56 14.91 15.27
C LEU A 351 -21.25 15.69 15.37
N ASN A 352 -20.84 16.34 14.27
CA ASN A 352 -19.65 17.19 14.24
C ASN A 352 -19.74 18.34 15.25
N GLN A 353 -20.86 19.02 15.31
CA GLN A 353 -21.06 20.13 16.23
C GLN A 353 -21.09 19.69 17.70
N ARG A 354 -21.80 18.59 18.03
CA ARG A 354 -22.07 18.17 19.41
C ARG A 354 -20.95 17.29 19.97
N PHE A 355 -20.22 16.56 19.12
CA PHE A 355 -19.16 15.65 19.58
C PHE A 355 -17.77 16.15 19.22
N THR A 356 -17.51 16.53 17.95
CA THR A 356 -16.14 16.80 17.47
C THR A 356 -15.69 18.22 17.86
N THR A 357 -16.56 19.21 17.67
CA THR A 357 -16.22 20.61 17.88
C THR A 357 -15.91 20.91 19.34
N GLY A 358 -14.74 21.52 19.60
CA GLY A 358 -14.30 21.91 20.93
C GLY A 358 -13.64 20.80 21.77
N LYS A 359 -13.57 19.54 21.28
CA LYS A 359 -12.81 18.48 21.94
C LYS A 359 -11.32 18.59 21.64
N GLN A 360 -10.52 18.46 22.70
CA GLN A 360 -9.08 18.58 22.62
C GLN A 360 -8.46 17.48 21.76
N GLY A 361 -7.70 17.87 20.73
CA GLY A 361 -6.92 16.97 19.91
C GLY A 361 -7.71 16.17 18.87
N VAL A 362 -9.04 16.31 18.82
CA VAL A 362 -9.87 15.59 17.83
C VAL A 362 -9.64 16.16 16.43
N GLN A 363 -9.38 15.26 15.50
CA GLN A 363 -9.20 15.58 14.07
C GLN A 363 -10.55 15.92 13.42
N PRO A 364 -10.56 16.57 12.26
CA PRO A 364 -11.78 16.75 11.48
C PRO A 364 -12.52 15.43 11.29
N LEU A 365 -13.86 15.45 11.46
CA LEU A 365 -14.68 14.27 11.22
C LEU A 365 -14.56 13.84 9.76
N GLU A 366 -14.51 12.54 9.52
CA GLU A 366 -14.51 11.96 8.19
C GLU A 366 -15.81 11.17 7.93
N THR A 367 -16.20 11.04 6.67
CA THR A 367 -17.32 10.20 6.26
C THR A 367 -17.05 9.50 4.93
N VAL A 368 -17.59 8.29 4.79
CA VAL A 368 -17.73 7.60 3.51
C VAL A 368 -19.19 7.76 3.09
N PRO A 369 -19.51 8.51 2.04
CA PRO A 369 -20.89 8.74 1.66
C PRO A 369 -21.50 7.51 0.98
N THR A 370 -22.82 7.35 0.98
CA THR A 370 -23.50 6.23 0.29
C THR A 370 -23.16 6.13 -1.20
N PHE A 371 -22.90 7.25 -1.87
CA PHE A 371 -22.40 7.28 -3.25
C PHE A 371 -20.93 7.65 -3.26
N TYR A 372 -20.09 6.71 -2.84
CA TYR A 372 -18.67 6.90 -2.57
C TYR A 372 -17.75 6.73 -3.80
N SER A 373 -18.25 6.23 -4.93
CA SER A 373 -17.49 6.06 -6.18
C SER A 373 -17.93 7.02 -7.28
N GLY A 374 -17.13 7.07 -8.36
CA GLY A 374 -17.34 7.96 -9.51
C GLY A 374 -16.95 9.40 -9.24
N SER A 375 -16.46 10.12 -10.24
CA SER A 375 -16.12 11.55 -10.16
C SER A 375 -17.30 12.45 -10.52
N GLY A 376 -18.24 11.94 -11.33
CA GLY A 376 -19.37 12.71 -11.85
C GLY A 376 -20.37 13.16 -10.79
N SER A 377 -21.03 14.30 -11.06
CA SER A 377 -22.07 14.84 -10.20
C SER A 377 -23.36 14.03 -10.30
N THR A 378 -23.97 13.73 -9.16
CA THR A 378 -25.29 13.08 -9.03
C THR A 378 -26.21 13.96 -8.18
N PRO A 379 -27.53 13.72 -8.16
CA PRO A 379 -28.44 14.42 -7.25
C PRO A 379 -28.01 14.30 -5.78
N TYR A 380 -27.50 13.12 -5.38
CA TYR A 380 -26.95 12.87 -4.04
C TYR A 380 -25.71 13.74 -3.76
N LYS A 381 -24.67 13.64 -4.62
CA LYS A 381 -23.41 14.37 -4.40
C LYS A 381 -23.59 15.87 -4.39
N LYS A 382 -24.43 16.38 -5.31
CA LYS A 382 -24.75 17.81 -5.38
C LYS A 382 -25.40 18.32 -4.09
N GLU A 383 -26.34 17.56 -3.53
CA GLU A 383 -27.02 17.96 -2.29
C GLU A 383 -26.09 17.78 -1.07
N LEU A 384 -25.31 16.69 -1.01
CA LEU A 384 -24.30 16.48 0.03
C LEU A 384 -23.30 17.64 0.05
N GLY A 385 -22.75 18.01 -1.11
CA GLY A 385 -21.79 19.12 -1.23
C GLY A 385 -22.33 20.46 -0.78
N ARG A 386 -23.66 20.67 -0.93
CA ARG A 386 -24.35 21.89 -0.47
C ARG A 386 -24.63 21.88 1.03
N ALA A 387 -25.00 20.73 1.59
CA ALA A 387 -25.57 20.63 2.94
C ALA A 387 -24.55 20.21 4.02
N LEU A 388 -23.53 19.45 3.64
CA LEU A 388 -22.50 18.95 4.57
C LEU A 388 -21.54 20.07 4.99
N ASP A 389 -21.26 20.17 6.29
CA ASP A 389 -20.25 21.07 6.84
C ASP A 389 -18.94 20.95 6.05
N PRO A 390 -18.36 22.09 5.59
CA PRO A 390 -17.13 22.07 4.80
C PRO A 390 -15.91 21.49 5.56
N GLY A 391 -15.93 21.49 6.88
CA GLY A 391 -14.87 20.89 7.73
C GLY A 391 -14.89 19.37 7.76
N ILE A 392 -15.97 18.70 7.32
CA ILE A 392 -16.04 17.24 7.29
C ILE A 392 -15.37 16.73 6.01
N VAL A 393 -14.38 15.85 6.17
CA VAL A 393 -13.63 15.24 5.07
C VAL A 393 -14.41 14.07 4.48
N VAL A 394 -14.38 13.93 3.16
CA VAL A 394 -15.07 12.84 2.47
C VAL A 394 -14.06 11.81 1.97
N GLN A 395 -14.32 10.53 2.24
CA GLN A 395 -13.56 9.43 1.64
C GLN A 395 -14.23 9.00 0.32
N TRP A 396 -13.42 8.74 -0.71
CA TRP A 396 -13.83 8.44 -2.07
C TRP A 396 -12.99 7.28 -2.63
N THR A 397 -13.62 6.31 -3.31
CA THR A 397 -12.91 5.11 -3.80
C THR A 397 -12.33 5.25 -5.22
N GLY A 398 -12.49 6.39 -5.84
CA GLY A 398 -12.13 6.57 -7.25
C GLY A 398 -13.33 6.51 -8.19
N GLU A 399 -13.12 6.23 -9.47
CA GLU A 399 -14.18 6.16 -10.47
C GLU A 399 -15.13 4.98 -10.24
N ASP A 400 -14.62 3.88 -9.67
CA ASP A 400 -15.36 2.68 -9.36
C ASP A 400 -15.20 2.32 -7.86
N VAL A 401 -15.93 1.30 -7.39
CA VAL A 401 -15.72 0.70 -6.06
C VAL A 401 -14.29 0.21 -5.95
N VAL A 402 -13.83 -0.50 -6.98
CA VAL A 402 -12.46 -0.96 -7.16
C VAL A 402 -11.90 -0.26 -8.40
N SER A 403 -11.14 0.81 -8.19
CA SER A 403 -10.66 1.65 -9.28
C SER A 403 -9.34 1.16 -9.86
N HIS A 404 -9.33 0.82 -11.15
CA HIS A 404 -8.08 0.49 -11.87
C HIS A 404 -7.16 1.70 -12.02
N ARG A 405 -7.75 2.86 -12.27
CA ARG A 405 -7.03 4.13 -12.41
C ARG A 405 -7.66 5.22 -11.57
N ILE A 406 -6.82 6.02 -10.91
CA ILE A 406 -7.20 7.24 -10.23
C ILE A 406 -6.30 8.35 -10.76
N THR A 407 -6.92 9.27 -11.52
CA THR A 407 -6.20 10.37 -12.15
C THR A 407 -6.43 11.67 -11.40
N ARG A 408 -5.54 12.63 -11.57
CA ARG A 408 -5.70 13.97 -11.02
C ARG A 408 -6.99 14.63 -11.52
N ASP A 409 -7.31 14.50 -12.81
CA ASP A 409 -8.53 15.07 -13.39
C ASP A 409 -9.79 14.46 -12.78
N SER A 410 -9.81 13.15 -12.51
CA SER A 410 -10.93 12.49 -11.84
C SER A 410 -11.05 12.95 -10.39
N ALA A 411 -9.94 13.09 -9.67
CA ALA A 411 -9.91 13.60 -8.30
C ALA A 411 -10.44 15.06 -8.23
N GLU A 412 -9.98 15.94 -9.11
CA GLU A 412 -10.47 17.30 -9.17
C GLU A 412 -11.97 17.39 -9.53
N THR A 413 -12.45 16.49 -10.37
CA THR A 413 -13.88 16.39 -10.70
C THR A 413 -14.68 15.88 -9.51
N ALA A 414 -14.19 14.87 -8.79
CA ALA A 414 -14.80 14.36 -7.57
C ALA A 414 -14.88 15.44 -6.48
N ARG A 415 -13.80 16.17 -6.22
CA ARG A 415 -13.78 17.29 -5.26
C ARG A 415 -14.89 18.31 -5.53
N ARG A 416 -15.11 18.67 -6.80
CA ARG A 416 -16.19 19.57 -7.20
C ARG A 416 -17.58 18.93 -7.08
N SER A 417 -17.68 17.62 -7.26
CA SER A 417 -18.97 16.91 -7.18
C SER A 417 -19.45 16.71 -5.74
N TYR A 418 -18.54 16.47 -4.80
CA TYR A 418 -18.83 16.38 -3.36
C TYR A 418 -18.78 17.72 -2.63
N GLY A 419 -18.32 18.77 -3.30
CA GLY A 419 -18.34 20.14 -2.84
C GLY A 419 -19.26 21.00 -3.67
N THR A 420 -18.84 22.26 -3.88
CA THR A 420 -19.45 23.18 -4.84
C THR A 420 -18.38 23.68 -5.80
N GLN A 421 -18.80 24.32 -6.88
CA GLN A 421 -17.84 24.86 -7.86
C GLN A 421 -16.90 25.92 -7.25
N GLY A 422 -17.36 26.68 -6.26
CA GLY A 422 -16.57 27.70 -5.58
C GLY A 422 -15.84 27.21 -4.34
N ALA A 423 -16.17 26.00 -3.83
CA ALA A 423 -15.60 25.38 -2.65
C ALA A 423 -15.50 23.85 -2.86
N PRO A 424 -14.47 23.36 -3.57
CA PRO A 424 -14.25 21.93 -3.74
C PRO A 424 -14.02 21.26 -2.38
N ARG A 425 -14.53 20.03 -2.22
CA ARG A 425 -14.41 19.26 -0.98
C ARG A 425 -13.00 18.69 -0.83
N ASP A 426 -12.50 18.65 0.40
CA ASP A 426 -11.32 17.86 0.72
C ASP A 426 -11.65 16.37 0.70
N LEU A 427 -10.86 15.61 -0.04
CA LEU A 427 -11.04 14.17 -0.20
C LEU A 427 -9.81 13.40 0.28
N VAL A 428 -10.08 12.23 0.87
CA VAL A 428 -9.10 11.15 1.08
C VAL A 428 -9.53 9.98 0.17
N ILE A 429 -8.59 9.32 -0.49
CA ILE A 429 -8.90 8.07 -1.19
C ILE A 429 -8.99 6.93 -0.19
N TRP A 430 -10.12 6.22 -0.19
CA TRP A 430 -10.22 4.85 0.27
C TRP A 430 -9.94 3.96 -0.95
N ASP A 431 -8.71 3.49 -1.07
CA ASP A 431 -8.29 2.71 -2.23
C ASP A 431 -8.51 1.21 -2.01
N ASN A 432 -9.44 0.64 -2.76
CA ASN A 432 -9.77 -0.79 -2.70
C ASN A 432 -8.76 -1.66 -3.45
N TYR A 433 -7.47 -1.45 -3.17
CA TYR A 433 -6.37 -2.31 -3.54
C TYR A 433 -5.49 -2.55 -2.29
N PRO A 434 -5.09 -3.78 -1.97
CA PRO A 434 -5.31 -5.06 -2.69
C PRO A 434 -6.50 -5.88 -2.16
N VAL A 435 -7.59 -5.26 -1.67
CA VAL A 435 -8.73 -6.00 -1.11
C VAL A 435 -9.19 -7.14 -2.02
N ASN A 436 -9.46 -8.31 -1.42
CA ASN A 436 -9.87 -9.53 -2.12
C ASN A 436 -11.13 -10.19 -1.55
N ASP A 437 -11.92 -9.47 -0.77
CA ASP A 437 -13.15 -9.99 -0.16
C ASP A 437 -14.20 -10.44 -1.19
N PHE A 438 -14.23 -9.82 -2.36
CA PHE A 438 -15.10 -10.19 -3.49
C PHE A 438 -14.53 -11.33 -4.36
N SER A 439 -13.26 -11.72 -4.18
CA SER A 439 -12.53 -12.74 -4.96
C SER A 439 -11.52 -13.47 -4.07
N GLN A 440 -12.04 -14.18 -3.05
CA GLN A 440 -11.24 -14.79 -1.98
C GLN A 440 -10.40 -16.00 -2.43
N ASP A 441 -10.52 -16.43 -3.68
CA ASP A 441 -9.67 -17.42 -4.34
C ASP A 441 -8.39 -16.81 -4.96
N HIS A 442 -8.31 -15.46 -5.02
CA HIS A 442 -7.17 -14.70 -5.54
C HIS A 442 -6.37 -14.00 -4.43
N LEU A 443 -5.08 -13.85 -4.68
CA LEU A 443 -4.22 -12.89 -3.99
C LEU A 443 -3.82 -11.79 -4.98
N PHE A 444 -3.84 -10.53 -4.51
CA PHE A 444 -3.48 -9.39 -5.33
C PHE A 444 -2.13 -8.84 -4.89
N LEU A 445 -1.05 -9.37 -5.48
CA LEU A 445 0.34 -9.05 -5.14
C LEU A 445 1.06 -8.26 -6.25
N ALA A 446 0.33 -7.59 -7.13
CA ALA A 446 0.91 -6.71 -8.13
C ALA A 446 1.52 -5.44 -7.47
N PRO A 447 2.51 -4.80 -8.09
CA PRO A 447 2.93 -3.45 -7.68
C PRO A 447 1.77 -2.46 -7.79
N LEU A 448 1.71 -1.45 -6.90
CA LEU A 448 0.73 -0.38 -7.00
C LEU A 448 0.96 0.44 -8.27
N ILE A 449 -0.01 0.45 -9.18
CA ILE A 449 0.01 1.21 -10.43
C ILE A 449 -1.34 1.91 -10.66
N GLY A 450 -1.43 2.71 -11.73
CA GLY A 450 -2.68 3.35 -12.12
C GLY A 450 -3.08 4.56 -11.26
N ARG A 451 -2.20 5.08 -10.42
CA ARG A 451 -2.39 6.30 -9.62
C ARG A 451 -1.45 7.39 -10.14
N ASP A 452 -2.01 8.55 -10.49
CA ASP A 452 -1.17 9.66 -10.99
C ASP A 452 -0.19 10.12 -9.90
N ALA A 453 1.04 10.41 -10.30
CA ALA A 453 2.13 10.76 -9.39
C ALA A 453 1.89 12.07 -8.60
N ASP A 454 0.99 12.93 -9.09
CA ASP A 454 0.70 14.25 -8.53
C ASP A 454 -0.67 14.36 -7.84
N LEU A 455 -1.30 13.23 -7.48
CA LEU A 455 -2.58 13.21 -6.75
C LEU A 455 -2.52 13.98 -5.42
N HIS A 456 -1.35 14.07 -4.79
CA HIS A 456 -1.12 14.88 -3.58
C HIS A 456 -1.46 16.38 -3.75
N GLN A 457 -1.57 16.88 -4.99
CA GLN A 457 -1.98 18.27 -5.26
C GLN A 457 -3.50 18.47 -5.19
N SER A 458 -4.25 17.38 -5.25
CA SER A 458 -5.73 17.39 -5.28
C SER A 458 -6.36 16.69 -4.09
N LEU A 459 -5.63 15.84 -3.39
CA LEU A 459 -6.16 14.98 -2.33
C LEU A 459 -5.36 15.16 -1.05
N ARG A 460 -6.02 15.06 0.11
CA ARG A 460 -5.35 15.06 1.40
C ARG A 460 -4.50 13.80 1.60
N GLY A 461 -4.92 12.68 1.04
CA GLY A 461 -4.18 11.45 1.23
C GLY A 461 -4.87 10.22 0.70
N VAL A 462 -4.36 9.07 1.12
CA VAL A 462 -4.83 7.75 0.74
C VAL A 462 -4.79 6.80 1.93
N VAL A 463 -5.82 5.96 2.05
CA VAL A 463 -5.84 4.78 2.90
C VAL A 463 -6.08 3.56 2.02
N THR A 464 -5.20 2.56 2.11
CA THR A 464 -5.33 1.29 1.39
C THR A 464 -6.27 0.36 2.13
N ASN A 465 -7.21 -0.28 1.42
CA ASN A 465 -8.01 -1.39 1.92
C ASN A 465 -7.33 -2.71 1.53
N PRO A 466 -6.73 -3.42 2.48
CA PRO A 466 -5.90 -4.59 2.21
C PRO A 466 -6.72 -5.88 2.03
N MET A 467 -6.02 -6.98 1.72
CA MET A 467 -6.62 -8.33 1.67
C MET A 467 -7.05 -8.81 3.07
N ILE A 468 -7.94 -9.81 3.08
CA ILE A 468 -8.29 -10.58 4.29
C ILE A 468 -7.02 -11.19 4.94
N GLN A 469 -5.99 -11.47 4.15
CA GLN A 469 -4.68 -11.97 4.55
C GLN A 469 -3.77 -10.79 4.95
N PRO A 470 -3.57 -10.51 6.27
CA PRO A 470 -2.85 -9.34 6.73
C PRO A 470 -1.39 -9.29 6.27
N TYR A 471 -0.68 -10.40 6.40
CA TYR A 471 0.76 -10.43 6.12
C TYR A 471 1.07 -10.51 4.63
N LEU A 472 0.16 -11.07 3.82
CA LEU A 472 0.25 -10.98 2.35
C LEU A 472 -0.02 -9.56 1.83
N SER A 473 -0.64 -8.71 2.63
CA SER A 473 -0.89 -7.30 2.28
C SER A 473 0.32 -6.38 2.51
N LEU A 474 1.35 -6.84 3.23
CA LEU A 474 2.53 -6.02 3.57
C LEU A 474 3.23 -5.40 2.35
N PRO A 475 3.44 -6.11 1.21
CA PRO A 475 4.04 -5.49 0.03
C PRO A 475 3.22 -4.34 -0.55
N ALA A 476 1.89 -4.45 -0.56
CA ALA A 476 1.02 -3.36 -1.01
C ALA A 476 1.05 -2.17 -0.04
N ILE A 477 0.99 -2.41 1.28
CA ILE A 477 1.11 -1.37 2.31
C ILE A 477 2.42 -0.60 2.15
N PHE A 478 3.53 -1.30 1.89
CA PHE A 478 4.83 -0.68 1.60
C PHE A 478 4.76 0.21 0.35
N ASN A 479 4.15 -0.26 -0.74
CA ASN A 479 4.01 0.51 -1.98
C ASN A 479 3.16 1.76 -1.77
N TYR A 480 2.07 1.69 -0.99
CA TYR A 480 1.26 2.85 -0.63
C TYR A 480 2.01 3.85 0.23
N ALA A 481 2.83 3.37 1.17
CA ALA A 481 3.68 4.24 1.97
C ALA A 481 4.67 5.03 1.10
N ASP A 482 5.36 4.34 0.17
CA ASP A 482 6.31 4.97 -0.76
C ASP A 482 5.61 5.95 -1.71
N TYR A 483 4.48 5.55 -2.30
CA TYR A 483 3.69 6.38 -3.19
C TYR A 483 3.14 7.65 -2.50
N SER A 484 2.52 7.50 -1.34
CA SER A 484 1.89 8.62 -0.63
C SER A 484 2.90 9.58 -0.01
N TRP A 485 4.10 9.09 0.30
CA TRP A 485 5.21 9.91 0.77
C TRP A 485 5.76 10.80 -0.34
N ASN A 486 6.09 10.21 -1.52
CA ASN A 486 6.74 10.93 -2.62
C ASN A 486 6.29 10.36 -3.99
N GLY A 487 5.02 10.58 -4.35
CA GLY A 487 4.44 10.10 -5.60
C GLY A 487 5.26 10.40 -6.87
N PRO A 488 5.83 11.62 -7.04
CA PRO A 488 6.68 11.93 -8.19
C PRO A 488 7.96 11.07 -8.31
N ALA A 489 8.48 10.55 -7.20
CA ALA A 489 9.67 9.69 -7.18
C ALA A 489 9.32 8.19 -7.13
N TYR A 490 8.05 7.86 -6.90
CA TYR A 490 7.58 6.48 -6.80
C TYR A 490 7.84 5.70 -8.08
N ASN A 491 8.43 4.52 -7.94
CA ASN A 491 8.60 3.55 -9.03
C ASN A 491 8.03 2.21 -8.61
N PRO A 492 6.93 1.74 -9.23
CA PRO A 492 6.21 0.54 -8.82
C PRO A 492 7.10 -0.69 -8.64
N GLN A 493 7.94 -0.99 -9.64
CA GLN A 493 8.79 -2.18 -9.61
C GLN A 493 9.89 -2.10 -8.53
N LYS A 494 10.55 -0.94 -8.41
CA LYS A 494 11.60 -0.75 -7.38
C LYS A 494 11.03 -0.79 -5.97
N SER A 495 9.86 -0.19 -5.78
CA SER A 495 9.15 -0.22 -4.50
C SER A 495 8.74 -1.64 -4.14
N MET A 496 8.19 -2.41 -5.09
CA MET A 496 7.85 -3.82 -4.87
C MET A 496 9.09 -4.67 -4.58
N ASP A 497 10.17 -4.50 -5.35
CA ASP A 497 11.43 -5.25 -5.10
C ASP A 497 11.98 -4.97 -3.69
N ALA A 498 11.89 -3.72 -3.22
CA ALA A 498 12.30 -3.35 -1.86
C ALA A 498 11.36 -3.95 -0.79
N ALA A 499 10.05 -3.90 -1.02
CA ALA A 499 9.06 -4.53 -0.16
C ALA A 499 9.32 -6.04 0.00
N LEU A 500 9.51 -6.75 -1.12
CA LEU A 500 9.77 -8.18 -1.12
C LEU A 500 11.11 -8.52 -0.44
N ALA A 501 12.14 -7.71 -0.64
CA ALA A 501 13.42 -7.90 0.07
C ALA A 501 13.25 -7.74 1.59
N GLN A 502 12.46 -6.76 2.04
CA GLN A 502 12.20 -6.53 3.46
C GLN A 502 11.41 -7.68 4.10
N VAL A 503 10.33 -8.14 3.46
CA VAL A 503 9.49 -9.20 4.02
C VAL A 503 10.13 -10.59 3.93
N SER A 504 10.95 -10.84 2.91
CA SER A 504 11.67 -12.11 2.74
C SER A 504 12.85 -12.26 3.69
N GLY A 505 13.53 -11.17 4.04
CA GLY A 505 14.79 -11.20 4.76
C GLY A 505 16.01 -11.46 3.85
N PRO A 506 17.18 -11.73 4.42
CA PRO A 506 18.45 -11.75 3.68
C PRO A 506 18.74 -13.05 2.91
N ASP A 507 17.98 -14.13 3.11
CA ASP A 507 18.22 -15.43 2.46
C ASP A 507 17.87 -15.36 0.96
N PRO A 508 18.83 -15.56 0.03
CA PRO A 508 18.59 -15.45 -1.41
C PRO A 508 17.63 -16.52 -1.97
N ASP A 509 17.59 -17.72 -1.37
CA ASP A 509 16.65 -18.78 -1.79
C ASP A 509 15.22 -18.39 -1.42
N VAL A 510 15.01 -17.83 -0.22
CA VAL A 510 13.72 -17.31 0.23
C VAL A 510 13.27 -16.16 -0.68
N GLN A 511 14.16 -15.20 -0.96
CA GLN A 511 13.85 -14.07 -1.86
C GLN A 511 13.44 -14.54 -3.26
N ALA A 512 14.15 -15.52 -3.82
CA ALA A 512 13.83 -16.08 -5.13
C ALA A 512 12.48 -16.80 -5.14
N ALA A 513 12.19 -17.58 -4.09
CA ALA A 513 10.92 -18.30 -3.95
C ALA A 513 9.72 -17.33 -3.78
N VAL A 514 9.90 -16.31 -2.93
CA VAL A 514 8.86 -15.26 -2.73
C VAL A 514 8.59 -14.51 -4.04
N LYS A 515 9.61 -14.14 -4.80
CA LYS A 515 9.44 -13.49 -6.12
C LYS A 515 8.69 -14.40 -7.11
N ALA A 516 8.96 -15.70 -7.11
CA ALA A 516 8.24 -16.66 -7.95
C ALA A 516 6.77 -16.81 -7.50
N PHE A 517 6.51 -16.82 -6.20
CA PHE A 517 5.15 -16.87 -5.64
C PHE A 517 4.37 -15.58 -5.94
N VAL A 518 4.98 -14.42 -5.76
CA VAL A 518 4.38 -13.12 -6.06
C VAL A 518 4.07 -12.99 -7.55
N ASP A 519 4.95 -13.45 -8.45
CA ASP A 519 4.70 -13.45 -9.88
C ASP A 519 3.42 -14.22 -10.26
N LEU A 520 3.14 -15.36 -9.60
CA LEU A 520 1.90 -16.13 -9.80
C LEU A 520 0.63 -15.42 -9.32
N ASN A 521 0.77 -14.43 -8.47
CA ASN A 521 -0.32 -13.70 -7.83
C ASN A 521 -0.30 -12.21 -8.23
N GLN A 522 0.44 -11.84 -9.29
CA GLN A 522 0.34 -10.53 -9.93
C GLN A 522 -0.91 -10.50 -10.80
N ASP A 523 -2.04 -10.35 -10.16
CA ASP A 523 -3.33 -10.21 -10.80
C ASP A 523 -4.02 -8.98 -10.22
N TRP A 524 -4.69 -8.20 -11.04
CA TRP A 524 -5.49 -7.06 -10.62
C TRP A 524 -6.50 -6.68 -11.70
N GLN A 525 -7.45 -7.55 -11.99
CA GLN A 525 -8.67 -7.29 -12.78
C GLN A 525 -8.52 -6.54 -14.13
N ASP A 526 -7.30 -6.18 -14.53
CA ASP A 526 -7.02 -5.46 -15.78
C ASP A 526 -5.69 -5.95 -16.37
N ASP A 527 -5.77 -6.89 -17.31
CA ASP A 527 -4.61 -7.50 -17.99
C ASP A 527 -3.73 -6.48 -18.75
N GLU A 528 -4.28 -5.32 -19.11
CA GLU A 528 -3.49 -4.26 -19.77
C GLU A 528 -2.53 -3.58 -18.80
N LEU A 529 -2.96 -3.40 -17.54
CA LEU A 529 -2.17 -2.74 -16.51
C LEU A 529 -1.32 -3.71 -15.71
N THR A 530 -1.88 -4.87 -15.35
CA THR A 530 -1.24 -5.88 -14.50
C THR A 530 -1.39 -7.27 -15.12
N PRO A 531 -0.57 -7.64 -16.12
CA PRO A 531 -0.62 -8.97 -16.69
C PRO A 531 -0.32 -10.02 -15.63
N SER A 532 -1.17 -11.04 -15.53
CA SER A 532 -1.00 -12.16 -14.61
C SER A 532 0.27 -12.96 -14.96
N ALA A 533 1.04 -13.31 -13.93
CA ALA A 533 2.25 -14.14 -14.00
C ALA A 533 3.22 -13.77 -15.14
N PRO A 534 3.65 -12.51 -15.28
CA PRO A 534 4.39 -12.05 -16.45
C PRO A 534 5.75 -12.74 -16.64
N ALA A 535 6.42 -13.13 -15.56
CA ALA A 535 7.69 -13.83 -15.68
C ALA A 535 7.48 -15.32 -16.00
N LEU A 536 6.46 -15.96 -15.45
CA LEU A 536 6.08 -17.34 -15.81
C LEU A 536 5.68 -17.43 -17.28
N ARG A 537 4.85 -16.52 -17.78
CA ARG A 537 4.44 -16.50 -19.20
C ARG A 537 5.66 -16.42 -20.12
N ARG A 538 6.62 -15.54 -19.85
CA ARG A 538 7.87 -15.47 -20.62
C ARG A 538 8.66 -16.77 -20.59
N ASP A 539 8.77 -17.43 -19.43
CA ASP A 539 9.48 -18.71 -19.30
C ASP A 539 8.77 -19.82 -20.09
N ILE A 540 7.44 -19.86 -20.08
CA ILE A 540 6.62 -20.82 -20.86
C ILE A 540 6.76 -20.58 -22.36
N ASP A 541 6.67 -19.34 -22.82
CA ASP A 541 6.79 -18.97 -24.23
C ASP A 541 8.19 -19.30 -24.77
N GLN A 542 9.22 -18.99 -24.00
CA GLN A 542 10.60 -19.33 -24.36
C GLN A 542 10.80 -20.84 -24.45
N PHE A 543 10.24 -21.60 -23.47
CA PHE A 543 10.31 -23.07 -23.50
C PHE A 543 9.69 -23.63 -24.77
N TRP A 544 8.45 -23.23 -25.12
CA TRP A 544 7.79 -23.74 -26.32
C TRP A 544 8.50 -23.31 -27.60
N SER A 545 8.99 -22.08 -27.68
CA SER A 545 9.80 -21.60 -28.81
C SER A 545 11.04 -22.46 -29.03
N ASP A 546 11.74 -22.85 -27.99
CA ASP A 546 12.92 -23.71 -28.09
C ASP A 546 12.53 -25.17 -28.39
N TYR A 547 11.48 -25.68 -27.77
CA TYR A 547 10.99 -27.03 -27.98
C TYR A 547 10.55 -27.27 -29.40
N ASP A 548 9.75 -26.39 -30.00
CA ASP A 548 9.21 -26.47 -31.35
C ASP A 548 10.32 -26.29 -32.39
N ALA A 549 11.34 -25.49 -32.09
CA ALA A 549 12.52 -25.32 -32.95
C ALA A 549 13.57 -26.44 -32.84
N GLY A 550 13.31 -27.46 -31.99
CA GLY A 550 14.25 -28.57 -31.76
C GLY A 550 15.51 -28.15 -30.99
N ARG A 551 15.54 -26.95 -30.38
CA ARG A 551 16.62 -26.49 -29.51
C ARG A 551 16.51 -27.08 -28.09
N SER A 552 17.61 -27.07 -27.36
CA SER A 552 17.57 -27.35 -25.93
C SER A 552 16.87 -26.16 -25.23
N PRO A 553 15.76 -26.40 -24.49
CA PRO A 553 15.06 -25.32 -23.80
C PRO A 553 15.97 -24.60 -22.79
N SER A 554 15.79 -23.29 -22.65
CA SER A 554 16.40 -22.54 -21.55
C SER A 554 15.93 -23.11 -20.20
N GLY A 555 16.79 -23.13 -19.19
CA GLY A 555 16.48 -23.68 -17.88
C GLY A 555 15.53 -22.83 -17.01
N GLY A 556 15.00 -21.72 -17.54
CA GLY A 556 14.18 -20.77 -16.77
C GLY A 556 12.91 -21.39 -16.18
N LEU A 557 12.10 -22.07 -16.99
CA LEU A 557 10.89 -22.74 -16.53
C LEU A 557 11.19 -23.88 -15.52
N GLN A 558 12.26 -24.65 -15.74
CA GLN A 558 12.71 -25.68 -14.80
C GLN A 558 13.15 -25.09 -13.45
N ALA A 559 13.93 -24.00 -13.48
CA ALA A 559 14.38 -23.33 -12.26
C ALA A 559 13.19 -22.77 -11.46
N ARG A 560 12.22 -22.14 -12.15
CA ARG A 560 10.98 -21.66 -11.52
C ARG A 560 10.18 -22.80 -10.90
N ALA A 561 9.99 -23.90 -11.60
CA ALA A 561 9.29 -25.07 -11.09
C ALA A 561 9.93 -25.57 -9.79
N GLY A 562 11.26 -25.65 -9.73
CA GLY A 562 11.99 -26.03 -8.51
C GLY A 562 11.81 -25.05 -7.35
N LEU A 563 11.67 -23.74 -7.61
CA LEU A 563 11.35 -22.78 -6.57
C LEU A 563 9.93 -22.97 -6.04
N LEU A 564 8.95 -23.20 -6.95
CA LEU A 564 7.54 -23.43 -6.55
C LEU A 564 7.40 -24.70 -5.71
N GLU A 565 8.10 -25.77 -6.06
CA GLU A 565 8.11 -27.03 -5.28
C GLU A 565 8.59 -26.81 -3.83
N ARG A 566 9.52 -25.88 -3.63
CA ARG A 566 10.12 -25.57 -2.33
C ARG A 566 9.39 -24.50 -1.54
N LEU A 567 8.32 -23.88 -2.07
CA LEU A 567 7.57 -22.83 -1.37
C LEU A 567 7.15 -23.22 0.05
N PRO A 568 6.55 -24.41 0.29
CA PRO A 568 6.16 -24.81 1.64
C PRO A 568 7.33 -24.92 2.63
N GLU A 569 8.56 -25.14 2.14
CA GLU A 569 9.78 -25.18 2.96
C GLU A 569 10.38 -23.79 3.18
N LEU A 570 10.32 -22.91 2.16
CA LEU A 570 11.04 -21.64 2.16
C LEU A 570 10.24 -20.49 2.77
N LEU A 571 8.91 -20.42 2.55
CA LEU A 571 8.09 -19.35 3.10
C LEU A 571 8.15 -19.24 4.64
N PRO A 572 8.19 -20.34 5.43
CA PRO A 572 8.35 -20.25 6.88
C PRO A 572 9.66 -19.62 7.36
N LYS A 573 10.66 -19.42 6.46
CA LYS A 573 11.94 -18.79 6.76
C LYS A 573 11.94 -17.28 6.51
N MET A 574 10.81 -16.71 6.08
CA MET A 574 10.68 -15.28 5.82
C MET A 574 10.87 -14.46 7.11
N ALA A 575 11.35 -13.21 6.93
CA ALA A 575 11.49 -12.29 8.04
C ALA A 575 10.12 -11.75 8.54
N ALA A 576 9.12 -11.66 7.67
CA ALA A 576 7.77 -11.27 8.06
C ALA A 576 7.05 -12.46 8.72
N PRO A 577 6.65 -12.36 9.99
CA PRO A 577 5.86 -13.40 10.64
C PRO A 577 4.48 -13.52 9.94
N GLY A 578 3.85 -14.69 9.98
CA GLY A 578 2.50 -14.91 9.46
C GLY A 578 2.35 -14.97 7.93
N PHE A 579 3.32 -14.53 7.14
CA PHE A 579 3.24 -14.57 5.68
C PHE A 579 3.05 -16.01 5.15
N ALA A 580 3.78 -16.96 5.71
CA ALA A 580 3.66 -18.37 5.34
C ALA A 580 2.29 -18.96 5.69
N ASP A 581 1.74 -18.58 6.84
CA ASP A 581 0.42 -19.05 7.29
C ASP A 581 -0.68 -18.53 6.38
N ASP A 582 -0.66 -17.23 6.06
CA ASP A 582 -1.57 -16.60 5.11
C ASP A 582 -1.48 -17.21 3.70
N ALA A 583 -0.26 -17.58 3.26
CA ALA A 583 0.00 -18.15 1.94
C ALA A 583 -0.27 -19.65 1.82
N THR A 584 -0.55 -20.36 2.91
CA THR A 584 -0.51 -21.84 3.01
C THR A 584 -1.21 -22.56 1.85
N HIS A 585 -2.44 -22.16 1.51
CA HIS A 585 -3.24 -22.84 0.49
C HIS A 585 -2.70 -22.60 -0.92
N TRP A 586 -2.32 -21.34 -1.24
CA TRP A 586 -1.72 -20.97 -2.52
C TRP A 586 -0.34 -21.58 -2.70
N ALA A 587 0.50 -21.55 -1.66
CA ALA A 587 1.83 -22.15 -1.70
C ALA A 587 1.77 -23.67 -1.90
N ALA A 588 0.82 -24.35 -1.24
CA ALA A 588 0.60 -25.77 -1.41
C ALA A 588 0.17 -26.10 -2.85
N ALA A 589 -0.75 -25.33 -3.43
CA ALA A 589 -1.18 -25.53 -4.82
C ALA A 589 -0.04 -25.23 -5.81
N ALA A 590 0.71 -24.15 -5.60
CA ALA A 590 1.88 -23.79 -6.41
C ALA A 590 2.96 -24.89 -6.38
N GLY A 591 3.20 -25.49 -5.23
CA GLY A 591 4.14 -26.63 -5.08
C GLY A 591 3.73 -27.84 -5.91
N GLU A 592 2.42 -28.18 -5.94
CA GLU A 592 1.92 -29.26 -6.80
C GLU A 592 2.08 -28.93 -8.29
N TYR A 593 1.76 -27.71 -8.70
CA TYR A 593 2.01 -27.25 -10.07
C TYR A 593 3.49 -27.29 -10.43
N GLY A 594 4.39 -26.92 -9.51
CA GLY A 594 5.85 -27.01 -9.70
C GLY A 594 6.28 -28.45 -10.03
N ARG A 595 5.83 -29.44 -9.22
CA ARG A 595 6.04 -30.86 -9.48
C ARG A 595 5.50 -31.30 -10.83
N GLY A 596 4.29 -30.81 -11.18
CA GLY A 596 3.69 -31.07 -12.49
C GLY A 596 4.53 -30.55 -13.64
N VAL A 597 5.05 -29.33 -13.55
CA VAL A 597 5.94 -28.75 -14.59
C VAL A 597 7.22 -29.56 -14.71
N THR A 598 7.88 -29.91 -13.61
CA THR A 598 9.10 -30.77 -13.62
C THR A 598 8.82 -32.13 -14.30
N ALA A 599 7.69 -32.74 -13.99
CA ALA A 599 7.29 -34.00 -14.61
C ALA A 599 6.97 -33.83 -16.12
N ALA A 600 6.33 -32.73 -16.50
CA ALA A 600 6.00 -32.44 -17.89
C ALA A 600 7.27 -32.21 -18.75
N LEU A 601 8.24 -31.44 -18.22
CA LEU A 601 9.51 -31.23 -18.88
C LEU A 601 10.28 -32.53 -19.09
N SER A 602 10.30 -33.40 -18.09
CA SER A 602 10.92 -34.73 -18.18
C SER A 602 10.19 -35.65 -19.19
N MET A 603 8.85 -35.62 -19.21
CA MET A 603 8.01 -36.36 -20.17
C MET A 603 8.29 -35.91 -21.62
N LEU A 604 8.34 -34.60 -21.85
CA LEU A 604 8.60 -34.03 -23.18
C LEU A 604 10.01 -34.38 -23.69
N ASP A 605 11.02 -34.39 -22.81
CA ASP A 605 12.38 -34.81 -23.13
C ASP A 605 12.47 -36.32 -23.43
N ALA A 606 11.81 -37.16 -22.63
CA ALA A 606 11.70 -38.60 -22.85
C ALA A 606 11.04 -38.92 -24.19
N ALA A 607 10.00 -38.19 -24.59
CA ALA A 607 9.34 -38.34 -25.88
C ALA A 607 10.30 -38.05 -27.07
N LYS A 608 11.12 -37.01 -26.95
CA LYS A 608 12.16 -36.72 -27.96
C LYS A 608 13.20 -37.85 -28.10
N LYS A 609 13.44 -38.58 -26.99
CA LYS A 609 14.38 -39.70 -26.93
C LYS A 609 13.76 -41.05 -27.30
N GLY A 610 12.46 -41.12 -27.50
CA GLY A 610 11.70 -42.35 -27.80
C GLY A 610 11.55 -43.28 -26.59
N ASP A 611 11.70 -42.80 -25.35
CA ASP A 611 11.56 -43.57 -24.13
C ASP A 611 10.09 -43.65 -23.69
N SER A 612 9.39 -44.64 -24.20
CA SER A 612 7.95 -44.86 -23.93
C SER A 612 7.63 -45.11 -22.44
N ALA A 613 8.53 -45.74 -21.69
CA ALA A 613 8.32 -46.00 -20.27
C ALA A 613 8.39 -44.69 -19.46
N ALA A 614 9.43 -43.87 -19.67
CA ALA A 614 9.57 -42.60 -19.03
C ALA A 614 8.45 -41.60 -19.41
N VAL A 615 7.93 -41.69 -20.66
CA VAL A 615 6.74 -40.93 -21.10
C VAL A 615 5.51 -41.34 -20.30
N ALA A 616 5.24 -42.64 -20.12
CA ALA A 616 4.08 -43.11 -19.39
C ALA A 616 4.13 -42.69 -17.90
N ASP A 617 5.30 -42.79 -17.27
CA ASP A 617 5.50 -42.37 -15.89
C ASP A 617 5.36 -40.83 -15.74
N GLY A 618 5.96 -40.05 -16.65
CA GLY A 618 5.82 -38.60 -16.68
C GLY A 618 4.37 -38.14 -16.82
N ARG A 619 3.61 -38.76 -17.72
CA ARG A 619 2.16 -38.49 -17.91
C ARG A 619 1.38 -38.75 -16.62
N LYS A 620 1.60 -39.89 -15.95
CA LYS A 620 0.97 -40.22 -14.66
C LYS A 620 1.27 -39.15 -13.62
N ASN A 621 2.51 -38.70 -13.52
CA ASN A 621 2.93 -37.69 -12.56
C ASN A 621 2.33 -36.31 -12.86
N VAL A 622 2.24 -35.89 -14.14
CA VAL A 622 1.55 -34.64 -14.53
C VAL A 622 0.07 -34.68 -14.15
N GLN A 623 -0.61 -35.80 -14.43
CA GLN A 623 -2.02 -35.95 -14.08
C GLN A 623 -2.24 -35.94 -12.56
N ALA A 624 -1.36 -36.59 -11.81
CA ALA A 624 -1.40 -36.60 -10.34
C ALA A 624 -1.21 -35.19 -9.77
N ALA A 625 -0.25 -34.42 -10.31
CA ALA A 625 0.01 -33.05 -9.89
C ALA A 625 -1.18 -32.13 -10.18
N LEU A 626 -1.80 -32.21 -11.36
CA LEU A 626 -3.03 -31.47 -11.69
C LEU A 626 -4.16 -31.78 -10.72
N ALA A 627 -4.39 -33.07 -10.42
CA ALA A 627 -5.42 -33.48 -9.48
C ALA A 627 -5.13 -32.98 -8.05
N SER A 628 -3.87 -33.09 -7.62
CA SER A 628 -3.44 -32.66 -6.28
C SER A 628 -3.52 -31.13 -6.12
N ALA A 629 -3.12 -30.36 -7.11
CA ALA A 629 -3.23 -28.90 -7.10
C ALA A 629 -4.70 -28.46 -7.02
N GLY A 630 -5.58 -29.06 -7.84
CA GLY A 630 -7.02 -28.78 -7.82
C GLY A 630 -7.74 -29.21 -6.53
N ALA A 631 -7.13 -30.08 -5.73
CA ALA A 631 -7.65 -30.49 -4.43
C ALA A 631 -7.20 -29.57 -3.27
N LYS A 632 -6.32 -28.61 -3.53
CA LYS A 632 -5.95 -27.59 -2.52
C LYS A 632 -7.05 -26.56 -2.48
N THR A 633 -7.70 -26.44 -1.35
CA THR A 633 -8.84 -25.55 -1.17
C THR A 633 -8.70 -24.78 0.12
N GLN A 634 -9.35 -23.62 0.20
CA GLN A 634 -9.46 -22.86 1.44
C GLN A 634 -10.92 -22.61 1.79
N PRO A 635 -11.30 -22.65 3.05
CA PRO A 635 -12.59 -22.16 3.51
C PRO A 635 -12.63 -20.63 3.47
N THR A 636 -13.79 -20.08 3.14
CA THR A 636 -14.06 -18.65 3.21
C THR A 636 -15.28 -18.42 4.09
N LEU A 637 -15.46 -17.20 4.58
CA LEU A 637 -16.61 -16.90 5.44
C LEU A 637 -17.92 -16.94 4.65
N ASP A 638 -17.95 -16.36 3.46
CA ASP A 638 -19.18 -16.12 2.70
C ASP A 638 -19.31 -16.96 1.42
N LEU A 639 -18.18 -17.36 0.82
CA LEU A 639 -18.15 -18.07 -0.46
C LEU A 639 -18.03 -19.59 -0.32
N GLY A 640 -18.01 -20.13 0.92
CA GLY A 640 -17.82 -21.53 1.21
C GLY A 640 -16.37 -21.98 1.04
N VAL A 641 -16.11 -22.98 0.19
CA VAL A 641 -14.76 -23.51 -0.08
C VAL A 641 -14.35 -23.14 -1.49
N VAL A 642 -13.23 -22.43 -1.62
CA VAL A 642 -12.67 -22.01 -2.92
C VAL A 642 -11.35 -22.71 -3.22
N THR A 643 -11.00 -22.81 -4.50
CA THR A 643 -9.69 -23.31 -4.96
C THR A 643 -8.80 -22.13 -5.30
N PRO A 644 -7.57 -22.04 -4.75
CA PRO A 644 -6.63 -20.96 -5.07
C PRO A 644 -6.39 -20.81 -6.58
N VAL A 645 -6.55 -19.61 -7.10
CA VAL A 645 -6.16 -19.25 -8.47
C VAL A 645 -4.71 -18.82 -8.48
N LEU A 646 -3.96 -19.28 -9.47
CA LEU A 646 -2.52 -19.02 -9.61
C LEU A 646 -2.19 -18.75 -11.07
N GLY A 647 -1.68 -17.55 -11.36
CA GLY A 647 -1.19 -17.16 -12.67
C GLY A 647 -2.23 -17.30 -13.77
N ASP A 648 -3.50 -16.98 -13.48
CA ASP A 648 -4.62 -17.08 -14.43
C ASP A 648 -4.65 -18.43 -15.16
N SER A 649 -4.40 -19.51 -14.42
CA SER A 649 -4.35 -20.88 -14.95
C SER A 649 -3.21 -21.20 -15.93
N GLU A 650 -2.21 -20.34 -16.09
CA GLU A 650 -1.07 -20.55 -17.01
C GLU A 650 -0.33 -21.88 -16.76
N LEU A 651 -0.09 -22.21 -15.47
CA LEU A 651 0.55 -23.48 -15.12
C LEU A 651 -0.32 -24.69 -15.54
N LYS A 652 -1.63 -24.64 -15.30
CA LYS A 652 -2.56 -25.66 -15.71
C LYS A 652 -2.58 -25.81 -17.24
N THR A 653 -2.67 -24.69 -17.94
CA THR A 653 -2.68 -24.65 -19.42
C THR A 653 -1.39 -25.25 -19.98
N PHE A 654 -0.23 -24.92 -19.41
CA PHE A 654 1.06 -25.53 -19.78
C PHE A 654 1.04 -27.05 -19.63
N LEU A 655 0.58 -27.57 -18.49
CA LEU A 655 0.54 -29.01 -18.20
C LEU A 655 -0.43 -29.75 -19.15
N GLU A 656 -1.60 -29.18 -19.41
CA GLU A 656 -2.58 -29.74 -20.36
C GLU A 656 -2.03 -29.74 -21.79
N LYS A 657 -1.31 -28.70 -22.21
CA LYS A 657 -0.64 -28.63 -23.50
C LYS A 657 0.46 -29.70 -23.60
N ALA A 658 1.27 -29.87 -22.56
CA ALA A 658 2.29 -30.92 -22.54
C ALA A 658 1.71 -32.33 -22.70
N LEU A 659 0.61 -32.63 -21.99
CA LEU A 659 -0.13 -33.90 -22.12
C LEU A 659 -0.69 -34.12 -23.53
N LYS A 660 -1.12 -33.09 -24.24
CA LYS A 660 -1.64 -33.18 -25.61
C LYS A 660 -0.50 -33.33 -26.62
N THR A 661 0.65 -32.72 -26.37
CA THR A 661 1.84 -32.79 -27.26
C THR A 661 2.41 -34.21 -27.34
N VAL A 662 2.34 -34.96 -26.26
CA VAL A 662 2.76 -36.37 -26.20
C VAL A 662 1.54 -37.24 -25.94
N PRO A 663 0.83 -37.75 -26.98
CA PRO A 663 -0.36 -38.58 -26.80
C PRO A 663 -0.03 -39.91 -26.09
N PRO A 664 -0.98 -40.57 -25.44
CA PRO A 664 -0.80 -41.94 -24.95
C PRO A 664 -0.53 -42.90 -26.12
N ASN A 665 0.41 -43.79 -25.92
CA ASN A 665 0.71 -44.87 -26.90
C ASN A 665 -0.46 -45.83 -27.00
#